data_22b604b656dcc71704ea0acfaeea9bf3
#
_entry.id   22b604b656dcc71704ea0acfaeea9bf3
#
_cell.length_a   1.000
_cell.length_b   1.000
_cell.length_c   1.000
_cell.angle_alpha   90.00
_cell.angle_beta   90.00
_cell.angle_gamma   90.00
#
_symmetry.space_group_name_H-M   'P 1'
#
loop_
_entity.id
_entity.type
_entity.pdbx_description
1 polymer ?
#
loop_
_entity_poly.entity_id
_entity_poly.type
_entity_poly.pdbx_seq_one_letter_code
_entity_poly.pdbx_strand_id
1 'polypeptide(L)'
;MATKDKALTPMMQQFFSLKEKHPDALLLFRCGDFYETYCDDAVDAARILGITLTRRNNGNSGKGDEMAGFPHHALDTYLPKLIRAGRRVAICDQLEDPKLTKKLVKRGITELVTPGVAMGDNVLNYKENNFLAAVHFGKGACGVAFLDISTGEFLTGEGTYDHIEKLLGNFQPKEVLFERGRRQDFERYFGTKYFTFELDDWVFTEQTARQKLLKHFGVKNLKGFGVDHLHNGVIASGAILQYLELTQHTQVGHITSLARIEEERYVRLDKFTARSLELVQPMQDDGKSLLDVIDRTVSPMGARMLKRWMIFPLKDVKKIEERLDVVDYFFREPELRQTVDERFHRVGDLERIISRVAVGRVSPREVVALRVALQSLQDVKDGCLQAENTVLRRIGERLNLCEPLRDRIAHEVKDDPPQLVAKGGIIREGVSEELDELRRIAYSGKDYLLRIQEREAAETGIASLKIGYNNVFGYYLEVRNTYKDKVPAEWVRKQTLAQAERYITQELKEYEEKILGAEDKILSLEARLFNELVTAMQEFIPAIQTDANLIAHLDCLLSFAKTAEESRYIRPIVDDSDVIDIKQGRHPVIETELPMGEQYVPNDIYLDTEKQQIMIITGPNMAGKSALLRQTALIVLLAQIGCFVPAESARIGLVDKIFTRVGASDNISLGESTFMVEMTEASNILNNVSPKSLVLFDELGRGTSTYDGISIAWAIVEYLHEHPKARARTLFATHYHELNEMEKNFTRIKNYNVSVKEVDNKVIFLRKLARGGSEHSFGIHVAQIAGMPKSIVKRANTILKQLEQDSSGVGVGKPSAEALNQSRDGLQLSFFQLDDPVLSQIRDEILNLDINNLTPVEALNKLNDIKKIVRGK
;
A
#
# COMPACT_ATOMS: atom_id res chain seq x y z
N MET A 1 -13.99 -46.09 -29.04
CA MET A 1 -13.48 -46.92 -27.94
C MET A 1 -13.71 -46.10 -26.66
N ALA A 2 -14.70 -46.52 -25.86
CA ALA A 2 -15.04 -45.87 -24.62
C ALA A 2 -13.91 -46.08 -23.59
N THR A 3 -13.32 -44.98 -23.13
CA THR A 3 -12.41 -44.96 -21.98
C THR A 3 -13.21 -45.36 -20.75
N LYS A 4 -12.84 -46.51 -20.14
CA LYS A 4 -13.40 -46.95 -18.86
C LYS A 4 -13.21 -45.83 -17.83
N ASP A 5 -14.33 -45.28 -17.30
CA ASP A 5 -14.36 -44.39 -16.17
C ASP A 5 -13.60 -45.02 -15.00
N LYS A 6 -12.50 -44.40 -14.59
CA LYS A 6 -11.74 -44.78 -13.40
C LYS A 6 -12.60 -44.43 -12.17
N ALA A 7 -12.99 -45.44 -11.41
CA ALA A 7 -13.71 -45.22 -10.15
C ALA A 7 -12.78 -44.45 -9.16
N LEU A 8 -13.01 -43.13 -9.02
CA LEU A 8 -12.34 -42.30 -8.03
C LEU A 8 -12.68 -42.81 -6.62
N THR A 9 -11.73 -42.71 -5.69
CA THR A 9 -12.01 -42.99 -4.29
C THR A 9 -13.08 -42.01 -3.77
N PRO A 10 -13.95 -42.38 -2.81
CA PRO A 10 -15.00 -41.48 -2.28
C PRO A 10 -14.46 -40.13 -1.81
N MET A 11 -13.24 -40.09 -1.28
CA MET A 11 -12.57 -38.87 -0.83
C MET A 11 -12.20 -37.97 -2.02
N MET A 12 -11.65 -38.53 -3.09
CA MET A 12 -11.33 -37.78 -4.31
C MET A 12 -12.58 -37.29 -5.03
N GLN A 13 -13.69 -38.02 -4.95
CA GLN A 13 -15.00 -37.54 -5.45
C GLN A 13 -15.43 -36.28 -4.71
N GLN A 14 -15.26 -36.22 -3.37
CA GLN A 14 -15.52 -35.00 -2.60
C GLN A 14 -14.59 -33.86 -3.02
N PHE A 15 -13.30 -34.13 -3.19
CA PHE A 15 -12.32 -33.13 -3.62
C PHE A 15 -12.73 -32.50 -4.96
N PHE A 16 -12.93 -33.32 -5.99
CA PHE A 16 -13.29 -32.82 -7.32
C PHE A 16 -14.66 -32.11 -7.35
N SER A 17 -15.63 -32.60 -6.61
CA SER A 17 -16.94 -31.95 -6.46
C SER A 17 -16.86 -30.56 -5.85
N LEU A 18 -15.91 -30.33 -4.92
CA LEU A 18 -15.64 -29.02 -4.34
C LEU A 18 -14.78 -28.16 -5.28
N LYS A 19 -13.81 -28.73 -5.96
CA LYS A 19 -12.97 -28.04 -6.94
C LYS A 19 -13.77 -27.53 -8.14
N GLU A 20 -14.77 -28.28 -8.63
CA GLU A 20 -15.69 -27.85 -9.68
C GLU A 20 -16.44 -26.56 -9.34
N LYS A 21 -16.75 -26.34 -8.06
CA LYS A 21 -17.44 -25.11 -7.61
C LYS A 21 -16.51 -23.89 -7.59
N HIS A 22 -15.22 -24.11 -7.41
CA HIS A 22 -14.20 -23.07 -7.34
C HIS A 22 -12.98 -23.44 -8.18
N PRO A 23 -13.13 -23.50 -9.52
CA PRO A 23 -12.06 -23.97 -10.40
C PRO A 23 -10.82 -23.07 -10.40
N ASP A 24 -11.00 -21.81 -10.09
CA ASP A 24 -10.02 -20.74 -10.05
C ASP A 24 -9.28 -20.63 -8.70
N ALA A 25 -9.74 -21.34 -7.66
CA ALA A 25 -9.12 -21.31 -6.34
C ALA A 25 -8.28 -22.57 -6.06
N LEU A 26 -7.12 -22.41 -5.47
CA LEU A 26 -6.32 -23.51 -4.93
C LEU A 26 -7.04 -24.12 -3.75
N LEU A 27 -7.39 -25.40 -3.83
CA LEU A 27 -8.16 -26.07 -2.80
C LEU A 27 -7.26 -26.74 -1.75
N LEU A 28 -7.28 -26.21 -0.52
CA LEU A 28 -6.67 -26.84 0.66
C LEU A 28 -7.71 -27.77 1.32
N PHE A 29 -7.55 -29.06 1.14
CA PHE A 29 -8.52 -30.07 1.54
C PHE A 29 -8.07 -30.79 2.81
N ARG A 30 -8.83 -30.69 3.88
CA ARG A 30 -8.50 -31.26 5.18
C ARG A 30 -8.55 -32.79 5.18
N CYS A 31 -7.41 -33.44 5.41
CA CYS A 31 -7.26 -34.87 5.52
C CYS A 31 -6.59 -35.22 6.85
N GLY A 32 -7.40 -35.54 7.87
CA GLY A 32 -6.89 -35.77 9.24
C GLY A 32 -6.13 -34.53 9.75
N ASP A 33 -4.84 -34.68 10.05
CA ASP A 33 -4.00 -33.62 10.60
C ASP A 33 -3.32 -32.75 9.53
N PHE A 34 -3.64 -32.95 8.23
CA PHE A 34 -3.04 -32.23 7.13
C PHE A 34 -4.08 -31.48 6.30
N TYR A 35 -3.64 -30.37 5.71
CA TYR A 35 -4.23 -29.83 4.50
C TYR A 35 -3.47 -30.39 3.31
N GLU A 36 -4.17 -31.07 2.42
CA GLU A 36 -3.66 -31.67 1.20
C GLU A 36 -4.25 -30.95 -0.01
N THR A 37 -3.48 -30.86 -1.08
CA THR A 37 -3.93 -30.36 -2.36
C THR A 37 -3.44 -31.29 -3.47
N TYR A 38 -4.17 -31.36 -4.60
CA TYR A 38 -3.96 -32.37 -5.63
C TYR A 38 -3.86 -31.77 -7.03
N CYS A 39 -3.30 -32.52 -7.97
CA CYS A 39 -3.18 -32.15 -9.39
C CYS A 39 -2.41 -30.84 -9.58
N ASP A 40 -2.92 -29.93 -10.44
CA ASP A 40 -2.30 -28.65 -10.74
C ASP A 40 -2.15 -27.75 -9.49
N ASP A 41 -3.13 -27.81 -8.58
CA ASP A 41 -3.06 -27.08 -7.31
C ASP A 41 -1.87 -27.54 -6.47
N ALA A 42 -1.54 -28.86 -6.51
CA ALA A 42 -0.38 -29.39 -5.77
C ALA A 42 0.95 -28.90 -6.35
N VAL A 43 1.06 -28.85 -7.66
CA VAL A 43 2.26 -28.36 -8.36
C VAL A 43 2.49 -26.89 -8.01
N ASP A 44 1.42 -26.10 -8.08
CA ASP A 44 1.48 -24.67 -7.82
C ASP A 44 1.77 -24.37 -6.32
N ALA A 45 1.10 -25.08 -5.42
CA ALA A 45 1.37 -24.98 -3.98
C ALA A 45 2.80 -25.40 -3.63
N ALA A 46 3.29 -26.51 -4.16
CA ALA A 46 4.66 -26.96 -3.90
C ALA A 46 5.70 -25.93 -4.34
N ARG A 47 5.49 -25.33 -5.51
CA ARG A 47 6.37 -24.30 -6.07
C ARG A 47 6.38 -23.03 -5.19
N ILE A 48 5.21 -22.54 -4.77
CA ILE A 48 5.07 -21.29 -4.00
C ILE A 48 5.55 -21.48 -2.55
N LEU A 49 5.18 -22.60 -1.94
CA LEU A 49 5.46 -22.86 -0.52
C LEU A 49 6.84 -23.45 -0.26
N GLY A 50 7.50 -24.00 -1.29
CA GLY A 50 8.77 -24.71 -1.14
C GLY A 50 8.61 -26.05 -0.42
N ILE A 51 7.45 -26.71 -0.53
CA ILE A 51 7.15 -28.01 0.08
C ILE A 51 7.30 -29.13 -0.93
N THR A 52 7.46 -30.37 -0.44
CA THR A 52 7.68 -31.55 -1.29
C THR A 52 6.43 -31.88 -2.09
N LEU A 53 6.59 -32.00 -3.42
CA LEU A 53 5.59 -32.56 -4.30
C LEU A 53 5.72 -34.10 -4.29
N THR A 54 4.65 -34.78 -3.90
CA THR A 54 4.57 -36.24 -3.84
C THR A 54 3.52 -36.77 -4.82
N ARG A 55 3.34 -38.06 -4.90
CA ARG A 55 2.27 -38.70 -5.68
C ARG A 55 1.46 -39.63 -4.79
N ARG A 56 0.15 -39.52 -4.86
CA ARG A 56 -0.77 -40.42 -4.14
C ARG A 56 -1.25 -41.51 -5.10
N ASN A 57 -1.03 -42.77 -4.74
CA ASN A 57 -1.57 -43.89 -5.49
C ASN A 57 -3.07 -44.03 -5.20
N ASN A 58 -3.91 -43.69 -6.16
CA ASN A 58 -5.37 -43.81 -6.09
C ASN A 58 -5.87 -45.16 -6.67
N GLY A 59 -5.30 -46.26 -6.23
CA GLY A 59 -5.74 -47.67 -6.58
C GLY A 59 -5.76 -47.98 -8.06
N ASN A 60 -5.06 -49.06 -8.47
CA ASN A 60 -5.09 -49.77 -9.76
C ASN A 60 -4.70 -49.08 -11.07
N SER A 61 -4.08 -47.91 -11.08
CA SER A 61 -3.46 -47.43 -12.31
C SER A 61 -2.15 -46.72 -12.04
N GLY A 62 -1.05 -47.17 -12.56
CA GLY A 62 0.35 -46.84 -12.34
C GLY A 62 0.79 -45.36 -12.57
N LYS A 63 -0.10 -44.38 -12.50
CA LYS A 63 0.18 -42.96 -12.42
C LYS A 63 -0.66 -42.42 -11.29
N GLY A 64 -0.07 -42.18 -10.12
CA GLY A 64 -0.71 -41.48 -9.00
C GLY A 64 -0.89 -39.99 -9.31
N ASP A 65 -1.94 -39.37 -8.72
CA ASP A 65 -2.14 -37.94 -8.81
C ASP A 65 -1.09 -37.19 -7.98
N GLU A 66 -0.63 -36.05 -8.49
CA GLU A 66 0.30 -35.19 -7.78
C GLU A 66 -0.35 -34.65 -6.52
N MET A 67 0.39 -34.61 -5.43
CA MET A 67 -0.09 -34.21 -4.10
C MET A 67 0.99 -33.40 -3.40
N ALA A 68 0.57 -32.31 -2.76
CA ALA A 68 1.35 -31.58 -1.79
C ALA A 68 0.51 -31.33 -0.54
N GLY A 69 1.13 -31.18 0.62
CA GLY A 69 0.40 -30.92 1.85
C GLY A 69 1.29 -30.48 2.98
N PHE A 70 0.65 -29.93 4.00
CA PHE A 70 1.29 -29.46 5.22
C PHE A 70 0.38 -29.70 6.44
N PRO A 71 0.94 -29.76 7.67
CA PRO A 71 0.14 -29.96 8.86
C PRO A 71 -0.89 -28.84 9.05
N HIS A 72 -2.12 -29.17 9.43
CA HIS A 72 -3.21 -28.20 9.51
C HIS A 72 -2.92 -27.04 10.47
N HIS A 73 -2.20 -27.29 11.57
CA HIS A 73 -1.82 -26.26 12.53
C HIS A 73 -0.80 -25.25 11.96
N ALA A 74 -0.22 -25.54 10.79
CA ALA A 74 0.70 -24.65 10.08
C ALA A 74 0.00 -23.78 9.02
N LEU A 75 -1.34 -23.77 8.96
CA LEU A 75 -2.12 -22.98 8.01
C LEU A 75 -1.70 -21.50 8.05
N ASP A 76 -1.58 -20.93 9.25
CA ASP A 76 -1.19 -19.53 9.46
C ASP A 76 0.21 -19.17 8.93
N THR A 77 1.05 -20.18 8.70
CA THR A 77 2.40 -19.99 8.11
C THR A 77 2.40 -20.09 6.59
N TYR A 78 1.58 -20.98 6.03
CA TYR A 78 1.57 -21.29 4.61
C TYR A 78 0.55 -20.50 3.80
N LEU A 79 -0.64 -20.26 4.35
CA LEU A 79 -1.70 -19.47 3.69
C LEU A 79 -1.21 -18.07 3.25
N PRO A 80 -0.49 -17.31 4.09
CA PRO A 80 0.02 -15.99 3.70
C PRO A 80 0.91 -16.01 2.46
N LYS A 81 1.70 -17.06 2.27
CA LYS A 81 2.59 -17.19 1.12
C LYS A 81 1.80 -17.37 -0.18
N LEU A 82 0.72 -18.17 -0.13
CA LEU A 82 -0.18 -18.38 -1.28
C LEU A 82 -0.91 -17.08 -1.64
N ILE A 83 -1.45 -16.38 -0.65
CA ILE A 83 -2.18 -15.12 -0.87
C ILE A 83 -1.25 -14.03 -1.43
N ARG A 84 -0.04 -13.88 -0.86
CA ARG A 84 0.97 -12.92 -1.37
C ARG A 84 1.44 -13.26 -2.79
N ALA A 85 1.41 -14.53 -3.17
CA ALA A 85 1.66 -14.95 -4.55
C ALA A 85 0.45 -14.72 -5.49
N GLY A 86 -0.60 -14.03 -5.01
CA GLY A 86 -1.79 -13.71 -5.79
C GLY A 86 -2.72 -14.91 -6.02
N ARG A 87 -2.69 -15.92 -5.13
CA ARG A 87 -3.58 -17.08 -5.28
C ARG A 87 -4.86 -16.90 -4.45
N ARG A 88 -5.98 -17.31 -5.02
CA ARG A 88 -7.23 -17.51 -4.31
C ARG A 88 -7.18 -18.91 -3.69
N VAL A 89 -7.49 -19.02 -2.41
CA VAL A 89 -7.35 -20.27 -1.66
C VAL A 89 -8.70 -20.65 -1.03
N ALA A 90 -9.23 -21.79 -1.41
CA ALA A 90 -10.42 -22.37 -0.78
C ALA A 90 -9.99 -23.30 0.37
N ILE A 91 -10.38 -22.94 1.58
CA ILE A 91 -10.13 -23.76 2.77
C ILE A 91 -11.31 -24.69 2.95
N CYS A 92 -11.02 -25.99 2.92
CA CYS A 92 -12.01 -27.04 3.08
C CYS A 92 -11.77 -27.84 4.35
N ASP A 93 -12.67 -27.70 5.32
CA ASP A 93 -12.60 -28.39 6.60
C ASP A 93 -13.61 -29.53 6.74
N GLN A 94 -13.38 -30.33 7.76
CA GLN A 94 -14.28 -31.40 8.17
C GLN A 94 -15.48 -30.78 8.91
N LEU A 95 -16.70 -31.03 8.44
CA LEU A 95 -17.94 -30.50 9.02
C LEU A 95 -18.51 -31.40 10.13
N GLU A 96 -17.91 -32.56 10.32
CA GLU A 96 -18.33 -33.58 11.28
C GLU A 96 -17.13 -34.08 12.07
N ASP A 97 -17.33 -34.45 13.34
CA ASP A 97 -16.28 -35.06 14.15
C ASP A 97 -15.95 -36.46 13.62
N PRO A 98 -14.68 -36.70 13.22
CA PRO A 98 -14.26 -38.03 12.74
C PRO A 98 -14.46 -39.15 13.72
N LYS A 99 -14.49 -38.87 15.06
CA LYS A 99 -14.67 -39.85 16.11
C LYS A 99 -16.12 -40.31 16.20
N LEU A 100 -17.09 -39.53 15.76
CA LEU A 100 -18.52 -39.80 15.83
C LEU A 100 -19.07 -40.43 14.54
N THR A 101 -18.31 -40.44 13.45
CA THR A 101 -18.78 -40.89 12.13
C THR A 101 -18.08 -42.18 11.69
N LYS A 102 -18.87 -43.24 11.43
CA LYS A 102 -18.37 -44.49 10.82
C LYS A 102 -18.26 -44.44 9.28
N LYS A 103 -18.75 -43.36 8.66
CA LYS A 103 -18.73 -43.11 7.21
C LYS A 103 -17.62 -42.12 6.88
N LEU A 104 -17.42 -41.87 5.56
CA LEU A 104 -16.53 -40.81 5.12
C LEU A 104 -16.99 -39.49 5.71
N VAL A 105 -16.11 -38.79 6.42
CA VAL A 105 -16.36 -37.49 7.04
C VAL A 105 -16.75 -36.48 5.95
N LYS A 106 -17.86 -35.79 6.15
CA LYS A 106 -18.33 -34.75 5.27
C LYS A 106 -17.43 -33.53 5.39
N ARG A 107 -17.04 -32.97 4.26
CA ARG A 107 -16.19 -31.76 4.15
C ARG A 107 -16.91 -30.69 3.35
N GLY A 108 -16.58 -29.44 3.63
CA GLY A 108 -17.12 -28.29 2.93
C GLY A 108 -16.13 -27.14 2.95
N ILE A 109 -16.30 -26.21 2.01
CA ILE A 109 -15.53 -24.99 1.99
C ILE A 109 -16.04 -24.09 3.12
N THR A 110 -15.17 -23.80 4.07
CA THR A 110 -15.46 -22.93 5.22
C THR A 110 -15.10 -21.49 4.95
N GLU A 111 -14.13 -21.26 4.07
CA GLU A 111 -13.67 -19.93 3.71
C GLU A 111 -12.99 -19.95 2.33
N LEU A 112 -13.19 -18.89 1.56
CA LEU A 112 -12.44 -18.60 0.34
C LEU A 112 -11.61 -17.33 0.57
N VAL A 113 -10.33 -17.50 0.83
CA VAL A 113 -9.40 -16.39 1.09
C VAL A 113 -8.79 -15.92 -0.22
N THR A 114 -8.88 -14.63 -0.47
CA THR A 114 -8.30 -13.98 -1.66
C THR A 114 -7.45 -12.77 -1.23
N PRO A 115 -6.61 -12.21 -2.10
CA PRO A 115 -5.81 -11.04 -1.74
C PRO A 115 -6.62 -9.87 -1.18
N GLY A 116 -7.84 -9.64 -1.69
CA GLY A 116 -8.70 -8.52 -1.30
C GLY A 116 -9.52 -8.75 -0.03
N VAL A 117 -9.76 -10.01 0.38
CA VAL A 117 -10.59 -10.34 1.57
C VAL A 117 -9.80 -11.01 2.69
N ALA A 118 -8.48 -10.91 2.68
CA ALA A 118 -7.66 -11.44 3.75
C ALA A 118 -7.86 -10.64 5.06
N MET A 119 -8.01 -11.35 6.20
CA MET A 119 -8.19 -10.75 7.53
C MET A 119 -7.08 -11.13 8.52
N GLY A 120 -6.25 -12.11 8.20
CA GLY A 120 -5.20 -12.62 9.09
C GLY A 120 -4.00 -11.65 9.19
N ASP A 121 -3.54 -11.35 10.40
CA ASP A 121 -2.40 -10.45 10.64
C ASP A 121 -1.11 -10.92 9.95
N ASN A 122 -0.94 -12.22 9.75
CA ASN A 122 0.21 -12.81 9.05
C ASN A 122 0.22 -12.50 7.54
N VAL A 123 -0.94 -12.14 6.96
CA VAL A 123 -1.10 -11.77 5.55
C VAL A 123 -0.97 -10.27 5.38
N LEU A 124 -1.55 -9.51 6.30
CA LEU A 124 -1.72 -8.06 6.23
C LEU A 124 -0.46 -7.32 6.67
N ASN A 125 -0.20 -6.18 6.02
CA ASN A 125 0.71 -5.18 6.56
C ASN A 125 -0.05 -4.33 7.59
N TYR A 126 0.48 -4.19 8.80
CA TYR A 126 -0.19 -3.46 9.88
C TYR A 126 -0.33 -1.95 9.60
N LYS A 127 0.58 -1.36 8.83
CA LYS A 127 0.57 0.07 8.45
C LYS A 127 -0.24 0.37 7.18
N GLU A 128 -0.79 -0.65 6.51
CA GLU A 128 -1.50 -0.48 5.24
C GLU A 128 -2.91 -1.03 5.28
N ASN A 129 -3.79 -0.40 4.51
CA ASN A 129 -5.11 -0.96 4.21
C ASN A 129 -5.00 -2.10 3.20
N ASN A 130 -5.93 -3.06 3.29
CA ASN A 130 -6.05 -4.17 2.36
C ASN A 130 -7.33 -4.04 1.54
N PHE A 131 -7.33 -3.12 0.58
CA PHE A 131 -8.54 -2.83 -0.18
C PHE A 131 -8.87 -3.92 -1.21
N LEU A 132 -10.12 -4.37 -1.16
CA LEU A 132 -10.86 -4.97 -2.26
C LEU A 132 -11.56 -3.83 -3.01
N ALA A 133 -11.45 -3.78 -4.33
CA ALA A 133 -12.19 -2.81 -5.14
C ALA A 133 -13.21 -3.50 -6.04
N ALA A 134 -14.27 -2.78 -6.42
CA ALA A 134 -15.15 -3.16 -7.53
C ALA A 134 -15.31 -1.97 -8.47
N VAL A 135 -15.33 -2.25 -9.76
CA VAL A 135 -15.50 -1.27 -10.83
C VAL A 135 -16.72 -1.63 -11.66
N HIS A 136 -17.62 -0.68 -11.86
CA HIS A 136 -18.79 -0.82 -12.75
C HIS A 136 -18.69 0.13 -13.93
N PHE A 137 -18.85 -0.39 -15.15
CA PHE A 137 -18.80 0.35 -16.40
C PHE A 137 -20.20 0.87 -16.79
N GLY A 138 -20.55 2.06 -16.33
CA GLY A 138 -21.83 2.71 -16.67
C GLY A 138 -21.80 3.47 -18.00
N LYS A 139 -22.96 3.98 -18.44
CA LYS A 139 -23.07 4.81 -19.64
C LYS A 139 -22.51 6.20 -19.38
N GLY A 140 -21.29 6.47 -19.86
CA GLY A 140 -20.62 7.79 -19.76
C GLY A 140 -19.96 8.11 -18.43
N ALA A 141 -20.14 7.28 -17.39
CA ALA A 141 -19.46 7.37 -16.11
C ALA A 141 -19.15 5.98 -15.58
N CYS A 142 -18.10 5.86 -14.77
CA CYS A 142 -17.70 4.63 -14.14
C CYS A 142 -17.89 4.74 -12.63
N GLY A 143 -18.36 3.69 -11.98
CA GLY A 143 -18.48 3.61 -10.54
C GLY A 143 -17.34 2.79 -9.94
N VAL A 144 -16.90 3.15 -8.76
CA VAL A 144 -15.89 2.38 -7.99
C VAL A 144 -16.29 2.30 -6.54
N ALA A 145 -15.97 1.19 -5.92
CA ALA A 145 -16.05 1.04 -4.47
C ALA A 145 -14.77 0.37 -3.96
N PHE A 146 -14.38 0.71 -2.73
CA PHE A 146 -13.24 0.15 -2.02
C PHE A 146 -13.68 -0.31 -0.64
N LEU A 147 -13.33 -1.52 -0.27
CA LEU A 147 -13.58 -2.07 1.06
C LEU A 147 -12.31 -2.66 1.62
N ASP A 148 -11.93 -2.25 2.81
CA ASP A 148 -10.98 -2.98 3.65
C ASP A 148 -11.76 -3.80 4.69
N ILE A 149 -11.92 -5.09 4.45
CA ILE A 149 -12.65 -5.98 5.34
C ILE A 149 -11.99 -6.10 6.72
N SER A 150 -10.69 -5.88 6.82
CA SER A 150 -9.96 -5.98 8.09
C SER A 150 -10.21 -4.80 9.03
N THR A 151 -10.66 -3.66 8.51
CA THR A 151 -10.94 -2.44 9.28
C THR A 151 -12.42 -2.02 9.24
N GLY A 152 -13.17 -2.52 8.25
CA GLY A 152 -14.55 -2.12 8.00
C GLY A 152 -14.68 -0.81 7.22
N GLU A 153 -13.58 -0.26 6.71
CA GLU A 153 -13.61 0.97 5.90
C GLU A 153 -14.21 0.69 4.52
N PHE A 154 -15.34 1.34 4.21
CA PHE A 154 -16.06 1.17 2.96
C PHE A 154 -16.30 2.51 2.27
N LEU A 155 -15.73 2.67 1.08
CA LEU A 155 -15.73 3.91 0.32
C LEU A 155 -16.34 3.69 -1.06
N THR A 156 -17.00 4.71 -1.61
CA THR A 156 -17.53 4.65 -2.98
C THR A 156 -17.39 5.98 -3.70
N GLY A 157 -17.26 5.92 -5.02
CA GLY A 157 -17.16 7.08 -5.89
C GLY A 157 -17.69 6.80 -7.28
N GLU A 158 -17.94 7.87 -8.02
CA GLU A 158 -18.38 7.81 -9.42
C GLU A 158 -17.72 8.94 -10.20
N GLY A 159 -17.32 8.69 -11.44
CA GLY A 159 -16.66 9.69 -12.28
C GLY A 159 -16.26 9.17 -13.65
N THR A 160 -15.40 9.93 -14.32
CA THR A 160 -14.80 9.52 -15.60
C THR A 160 -13.83 8.36 -15.41
N TYR A 161 -13.49 7.64 -16.49
CA TYR A 161 -12.50 6.56 -16.44
C TYR A 161 -11.14 7.04 -15.88
N ASP A 162 -10.70 8.24 -16.27
CA ASP A 162 -9.45 8.84 -15.75
C ASP A 162 -9.53 9.10 -14.25
N HIS A 163 -10.70 9.50 -13.75
CA HIS A 163 -10.90 9.70 -12.31
C HIS A 163 -10.80 8.37 -11.55
N ILE A 164 -11.46 7.32 -12.07
CA ILE A 164 -11.42 6.00 -11.46
C ILE A 164 -10.01 5.39 -11.54
N GLU A 165 -9.28 5.58 -12.65
CA GLU A 165 -7.87 5.16 -12.75
C GLU A 165 -7.01 5.79 -11.64
N LYS A 166 -7.21 7.08 -11.37
CA LYS A 166 -6.50 7.79 -10.28
C LYS A 166 -6.84 7.21 -8.93
N LEU A 167 -8.12 6.95 -8.65
CA LEU A 167 -8.53 6.34 -7.39
C LEU A 167 -7.93 4.94 -7.22
N LEU A 168 -7.98 4.09 -8.23
CA LEU A 168 -7.34 2.77 -8.21
C LEU A 168 -5.83 2.88 -7.99
N GLY A 169 -5.17 3.87 -8.61
CA GLY A 169 -3.76 4.15 -8.43
C GLY A 169 -3.40 4.61 -7.01
N ASN A 170 -4.26 5.42 -6.39
CA ASN A 170 -4.06 5.97 -5.06
C ASN A 170 -4.36 4.95 -3.95
N PHE A 171 -5.47 4.21 -4.06
CA PHE A 171 -5.85 3.19 -3.07
C PHE A 171 -5.09 1.88 -3.22
N GLN A 172 -4.52 1.59 -4.40
CA GLN A 172 -3.74 0.38 -4.70
C GLN A 172 -4.41 -0.91 -4.20
N PRO A 173 -5.65 -1.20 -4.65
CA PRO A 173 -6.38 -2.36 -4.19
C PRO A 173 -5.62 -3.64 -4.48
N LYS A 174 -5.70 -4.60 -3.56
CA LYS A 174 -5.05 -5.91 -3.71
C LYS A 174 -5.82 -6.83 -4.65
N GLU A 175 -7.10 -6.55 -4.87
CA GLU A 175 -7.98 -7.27 -5.79
C GLU A 175 -9.04 -6.32 -6.35
N VAL A 176 -9.37 -6.46 -7.65
CA VAL A 176 -10.38 -5.64 -8.32
C VAL A 176 -11.41 -6.53 -8.99
N LEU A 177 -12.67 -6.28 -8.67
CA LEU A 177 -13.84 -6.96 -9.22
C LEU A 177 -14.43 -6.14 -10.37
N PHE A 178 -14.89 -6.80 -11.43
CA PHE A 178 -15.65 -6.16 -12.50
C PHE A 178 -16.54 -7.19 -13.23
N GLU A 179 -17.38 -6.71 -14.13
CA GLU A 179 -18.34 -7.50 -14.88
C GLU A 179 -17.67 -8.49 -15.83
N ARG A 180 -18.24 -9.69 -15.92
CA ARG A 180 -17.81 -10.70 -16.87
C ARG A 180 -17.89 -10.17 -18.31
N GLY A 181 -16.84 -10.43 -19.10
CA GLY A 181 -16.74 -9.97 -20.48
C GLY A 181 -16.25 -8.53 -20.66
N ARG A 182 -15.95 -7.80 -19.57
CA ARG A 182 -15.40 -6.45 -19.62
C ARG A 182 -13.89 -6.37 -19.43
N ARG A 183 -13.17 -7.50 -19.52
CA ARG A 183 -11.71 -7.56 -19.34
C ARG A 183 -10.96 -6.63 -20.28
N GLN A 184 -11.33 -6.61 -21.57
CA GLN A 184 -10.68 -5.73 -22.54
C GLN A 184 -10.87 -4.25 -22.22
N ASP A 185 -12.07 -3.86 -21.77
CA ASP A 185 -12.34 -2.49 -21.32
C ASP A 185 -11.55 -2.16 -20.07
N PHE A 186 -11.49 -3.08 -19.10
CA PHE A 186 -10.73 -2.90 -17.88
C PHE A 186 -9.23 -2.71 -18.17
N GLU A 187 -8.63 -3.59 -18.95
CA GLU A 187 -7.22 -3.53 -19.32
C GLU A 187 -6.88 -2.27 -20.13
N ARG A 188 -7.80 -1.84 -21.01
CA ARG A 188 -7.64 -0.62 -21.81
C ARG A 188 -7.59 0.65 -20.97
N TYR A 189 -8.45 0.77 -19.95
CA TYR A 189 -8.57 1.99 -19.15
C TYR A 189 -7.71 1.99 -17.90
N PHE A 190 -7.48 0.82 -17.28
CA PHE A 190 -6.83 0.72 -15.97
C PHE A 190 -5.53 -0.10 -15.99
N GLY A 191 -5.21 -0.75 -17.12
CA GLY A 191 -3.99 -1.56 -17.29
C GLY A 191 -4.11 -2.96 -16.70
N THR A 192 -3.00 -3.71 -16.75
CA THR A 192 -2.93 -5.15 -16.43
C THR A 192 -2.27 -5.46 -15.08
N LYS A 193 -1.90 -4.43 -14.31
CA LYS A 193 -1.12 -4.58 -13.06
C LYS A 193 -1.93 -5.09 -11.86
N TYR A 194 -3.26 -5.06 -11.93
CA TYR A 194 -4.13 -5.43 -10.82
C TYR A 194 -4.43 -6.94 -10.83
N PHE A 195 -4.53 -7.52 -9.65
CA PHE A 195 -5.16 -8.83 -9.51
C PHE A 195 -6.67 -8.67 -9.69
N THR A 196 -7.26 -9.35 -10.67
CA THR A 196 -8.65 -9.11 -11.07
C THR A 196 -9.51 -10.37 -10.98
N PHE A 197 -10.80 -10.17 -10.69
CA PHE A 197 -11.78 -11.23 -10.69
C PHE A 197 -13.08 -10.76 -11.37
N GLU A 198 -13.61 -11.58 -12.28
CA GLU A 198 -14.85 -11.30 -13.02
C GLU A 198 -16.06 -11.89 -12.29
N LEU A 199 -17.06 -11.06 -12.04
CA LEU A 199 -18.35 -11.47 -11.50
C LEU A 199 -19.43 -11.46 -12.59
N ASP A 200 -20.46 -12.24 -12.39
CA ASP A 200 -21.59 -12.32 -13.31
C ASP A 200 -22.32 -10.98 -13.43
N ASP A 201 -22.84 -10.65 -14.62
CA ASP A 201 -23.45 -9.36 -14.93
C ASP A 201 -24.64 -9.00 -14.02
N TRP A 202 -25.39 -10.01 -13.54
CA TRP A 202 -26.54 -9.77 -12.66
C TRP A 202 -26.14 -9.15 -11.32
N VAL A 203 -24.90 -9.33 -10.90
CA VAL A 203 -24.35 -8.72 -9.67
C VAL A 203 -24.27 -7.20 -9.81
N PHE A 204 -23.97 -6.72 -11.01
CA PHE A 204 -23.81 -5.30 -11.33
C PHE A 204 -25.12 -4.65 -11.79
N THR A 205 -26.23 -4.97 -11.15
CA THR A 205 -27.51 -4.32 -11.39
C THR A 205 -27.87 -3.40 -10.22
N GLU A 206 -28.45 -2.22 -10.51
CA GLU A 206 -28.80 -1.24 -9.48
C GLU A 206 -29.78 -1.82 -8.46
N GLN A 207 -30.74 -2.60 -8.91
CA GLN A 207 -31.74 -3.22 -8.03
C GLN A 207 -31.11 -4.17 -7.03
N THR A 208 -30.25 -5.09 -7.49
CA THR A 208 -29.56 -6.06 -6.63
C THR A 208 -28.62 -5.36 -5.65
N ALA A 209 -27.81 -4.41 -6.14
CA ALA A 209 -26.86 -3.68 -5.34
C ALA A 209 -27.54 -2.87 -4.23
N ARG A 210 -28.58 -2.11 -4.60
CA ARG A 210 -29.34 -1.27 -3.65
C ARG A 210 -30.02 -2.13 -2.59
N GLN A 211 -30.66 -3.22 -2.99
CA GLN A 211 -31.31 -4.15 -2.05
C GLN A 211 -30.30 -4.73 -1.04
N LYS A 212 -29.12 -5.12 -1.50
CA LYS A 212 -28.06 -5.64 -0.62
C LYS A 212 -27.55 -4.61 0.38
N LEU A 213 -27.27 -3.41 -0.08
CA LEU A 213 -26.80 -2.32 0.78
C LEU A 213 -27.86 -1.94 1.83
N LEU A 214 -29.14 -1.81 1.43
CA LEU A 214 -30.24 -1.52 2.34
C LEU A 214 -30.41 -2.60 3.41
N LYS A 215 -30.31 -3.88 2.99
CA LYS A 215 -30.38 -5.03 3.91
C LYS A 215 -29.18 -5.04 4.87
N HIS A 216 -27.97 -4.83 4.35
CA HIS A 216 -26.76 -4.86 5.15
C HIS A 216 -26.74 -3.78 6.23
N PHE A 217 -27.05 -2.53 5.88
CA PHE A 217 -27.08 -1.41 6.81
C PHE A 217 -28.38 -1.30 7.64
N GLY A 218 -29.39 -2.11 7.37
CA GLY A 218 -30.68 -2.07 8.05
C GLY A 218 -31.45 -0.76 7.86
N VAL A 219 -31.28 -0.10 6.69
CA VAL A 219 -31.86 1.23 6.40
C VAL A 219 -32.89 1.17 5.27
N LYS A 220 -33.78 2.17 5.21
CA LYS A 220 -34.79 2.27 4.17
C LYS A 220 -34.31 2.96 2.88
N ASN A 221 -33.23 3.77 2.96
CA ASN A 221 -32.61 4.46 1.84
C ASN A 221 -31.15 4.78 2.16
N LEU A 222 -30.37 5.14 1.13
CA LEU A 222 -28.94 5.44 1.26
C LEU A 222 -28.64 6.94 1.43
N LYS A 223 -29.67 7.80 1.60
CA LYS A 223 -29.51 9.25 1.73
C LYS A 223 -28.65 9.64 2.93
N GLY A 224 -28.79 8.91 4.05
CA GLY A 224 -27.99 9.16 5.27
C GLY A 224 -26.49 8.97 5.08
N PHE A 225 -26.06 8.17 4.10
CA PHE A 225 -24.66 7.97 3.72
C PHE A 225 -24.19 8.98 2.66
N GLY A 226 -25.07 9.80 2.09
CA GLY A 226 -24.70 10.76 1.05
C GLY A 226 -24.41 10.13 -0.32
N VAL A 227 -24.78 8.88 -0.55
CA VAL A 227 -24.44 8.11 -1.77
C VAL A 227 -25.65 7.77 -2.64
N ASP A 228 -26.84 8.17 -2.27
CA ASP A 228 -28.09 7.76 -2.93
C ASP A 228 -28.16 8.18 -4.41
N HIS A 229 -27.44 9.23 -4.80
CA HIS A 229 -27.35 9.75 -6.17
C HIS A 229 -26.20 9.14 -7.00
N LEU A 230 -25.34 8.34 -6.40
CA LEU A 230 -24.20 7.69 -7.07
C LEU A 230 -24.63 6.33 -7.64
N HIS A 231 -25.32 6.33 -8.78
CA HIS A 231 -25.87 5.10 -9.35
C HIS A 231 -24.80 4.03 -9.60
N ASN A 232 -23.74 4.38 -10.32
CA ASN A 232 -22.67 3.42 -10.65
C ASN A 232 -21.81 3.06 -9.40
N GLY A 233 -21.59 4.02 -8.49
CA GLY A 233 -20.89 3.79 -7.24
C GLY A 233 -21.66 2.82 -6.31
N VAL A 234 -22.98 2.97 -6.22
CA VAL A 234 -23.86 2.05 -5.48
C VAL A 234 -23.82 0.64 -6.08
N ILE A 235 -23.81 0.51 -7.41
CA ILE A 235 -23.68 -0.80 -8.08
C ILE A 235 -22.35 -1.46 -7.71
N ALA A 236 -21.25 -0.73 -7.82
CA ALA A 236 -19.93 -1.24 -7.45
C ALA A 236 -19.87 -1.66 -5.95
N SER A 237 -20.49 -0.86 -5.06
CA SER A 237 -20.55 -1.18 -3.62
C SER A 237 -21.36 -2.45 -3.34
N GLY A 238 -22.49 -2.63 -4.03
CA GLY A 238 -23.29 -3.85 -3.92
C GLY A 238 -22.57 -5.09 -4.43
N ALA A 239 -21.76 -4.95 -5.49
CA ALA A 239 -20.94 -6.04 -6.03
C ALA A 239 -19.91 -6.53 -5.00
N ILE A 240 -19.29 -5.63 -4.22
CA ILE A 240 -18.40 -6.02 -3.11
C ILE A 240 -19.15 -6.85 -2.08
N LEU A 241 -20.32 -6.42 -1.61
CA LEU A 241 -21.09 -7.19 -0.62
C LEU A 241 -21.53 -8.55 -1.17
N GLN A 242 -21.86 -8.64 -2.48
CA GLN A 242 -22.15 -9.92 -3.10
C GLN A 242 -20.93 -10.83 -3.13
N TYR A 243 -19.76 -10.28 -3.42
CA TYR A 243 -18.51 -11.03 -3.43
C TYR A 243 -18.15 -11.58 -2.04
N LEU A 244 -18.39 -10.81 -0.97
CA LEU A 244 -18.18 -11.29 0.40
C LEU A 244 -19.05 -12.51 0.73
N GLU A 245 -20.30 -12.55 0.26
CA GLU A 245 -21.15 -13.73 0.40
C GLU A 245 -20.62 -14.94 -0.39
N LEU A 246 -20.15 -14.70 -1.63
CA LEU A 246 -19.56 -15.76 -2.47
C LEU A 246 -18.29 -16.34 -1.86
N THR A 247 -17.52 -15.53 -1.14
CA THR A 247 -16.30 -15.94 -0.46
C THR A 247 -16.54 -16.44 0.99
N GLN A 248 -17.82 -16.64 1.37
CA GLN A 248 -18.25 -17.13 2.70
C GLN A 248 -17.95 -16.15 3.85
N HIS A 249 -17.73 -14.86 3.56
CA HIS A 249 -17.61 -13.81 4.56
C HIS A 249 -19.00 -13.22 4.87
N THR A 250 -19.79 -13.93 5.67
CA THR A 250 -21.20 -13.54 5.95
C THR A 250 -21.35 -12.70 7.21
N GLN A 251 -20.40 -12.80 8.15
CA GLN A 251 -20.40 -12.03 9.39
C GLN A 251 -19.59 -10.74 9.21
N VAL A 252 -20.20 -9.71 8.67
CA VAL A 252 -19.56 -8.43 8.32
C VAL A 252 -20.22 -7.24 9.04
N GLY A 253 -20.69 -7.46 10.26
CA GLY A 253 -21.38 -6.45 11.09
C GLY A 253 -20.51 -5.24 11.46
N HIS A 254 -19.20 -5.32 11.33
CA HIS A 254 -18.27 -4.21 11.51
C HIS A 254 -18.22 -3.24 10.32
N ILE A 255 -18.78 -3.58 9.16
CA ILE A 255 -18.98 -2.64 8.05
C ILE A 255 -20.22 -1.83 8.35
N THR A 256 -20.07 -0.76 9.13
CA THR A 256 -21.18 0.03 9.68
C THR A 256 -21.55 1.24 8.84
N SER A 257 -20.73 1.63 7.88
CA SER A 257 -20.92 2.82 7.07
C SER A 257 -20.39 2.67 5.65
N LEU A 258 -20.93 3.46 4.73
CA LEU A 258 -20.45 3.65 3.36
C LEU A 258 -20.20 5.12 3.13
N ALA A 259 -18.96 5.52 2.93
CA ALA A 259 -18.59 6.91 2.75
C ALA A 259 -18.35 7.24 1.28
N ARG A 260 -18.80 8.43 0.86
CA ARG A 260 -18.52 8.98 -0.47
C ARG A 260 -17.11 9.52 -0.54
N ILE A 261 -16.39 9.20 -1.61
CA ILE A 261 -15.13 9.85 -1.98
C ILE A 261 -15.47 11.18 -2.65
N GLU A 262 -15.30 12.29 -1.93
CA GLU A 262 -15.60 13.65 -2.42
C GLU A 262 -14.34 14.30 -2.97
N GLU A 263 -14.11 14.19 -4.29
CA GLU A 263 -12.95 14.80 -4.96
C GLU A 263 -12.85 16.32 -4.72
N GLU A 264 -13.99 16.99 -4.61
CA GLU A 264 -14.06 18.46 -4.43
C GLU A 264 -13.44 18.96 -3.12
N ARG A 265 -13.35 18.10 -2.11
CA ARG A 265 -12.81 18.45 -0.79
C ARG A 265 -11.29 18.33 -0.69
N TYR A 266 -10.65 17.68 -1.67
CA TYR A 266 -9.22 17.35 -1.60
C TYR A 266 -8.45 17.94 -2.77
N VAL A 267 -7.16 18.18 -2.53
CA VAL A 267 -6.21 18.55 -3.59
C VAL A 267 -6.08 17.38 -4.56
N ARG A 268 -6.20 17.67 -5.84
CA ARG A 268 -6.07 16.66 -6.87
C ARG A 268 -4.59 16.41 -7.16
N LEU A 269 -4.17 15.21 -6.89
CA LEU A 269 -2.85 14.67 -7.25
C LEU A 269 -3.06 13.58 -8.30
N ASP A 270 -2.32 13.62 -9.40
CA ASP A 270 -2.30 12.50 -10.34
C ASP A 270 -1.22 11.48 -9.95
N LYS A 271 -1.28 10.29 -10.56
CA LYS A 271 -0.33 9.20 -10.27
C LYS A 271 1.12 9.58 -10.54
N PHE A 272 1.35 10.43 -11.55
CA PHE A 272 2.69 10.89 -11.92
C PHE A 272 3.24 11.84 -10.86
N THR A 273 2.41 12.77 -10.39
CA THR A 273 2.75 13.71 -9.32
C THR A 273 3.05 12.98 -8.01
N ALA A 274 2.18 12.06 -7.57
CA ALA A 274 2.40 11.32 -6.34
C ALA A 274 3.70 10.50 -6.37
N ARG A 275 4.02 9.89 -7.52
CA ARG A 275 5.26 9.13 -7.74
C ARG A 275 6.48 10.06 -7.85
N SER A 276 6.38 11.14 -8.64
CA SER A 276 7.47 12.10 -8.86
C SER A 276 7.88 12.82 -7.58
N LEU A 277 6.93 13.10 -6.69
CA LEU A 277 7.17 13.68 -5.37
C LEU A 277 7.56 12.66 -4.31
N GLU A 278 7.58 11.37 -4.63
CA GLU A 278 7.92 10.27 -3.71
C GLU A 278 7.13 10.36 -2.40
N LEU A 279 5.81 10.55 -2.51
CA LEU A 279 4.98 10.83 -1.33
C LEU A 279 4.89 9.64 -0.37
N VAL A 280 4.71 8.43 -0.90
CA VAL A 280 4.41 7.21 -0.12
C VAL A 280 5.46 6.14 -0.29
N GLN A 281 6.10 6.10 -1.46
CA GLN A 281 7.14 5.13 -1.79
C GLN A 281 8.29 5.85 -2.51
N PRO A 282 9.56 5.56 -2.17
CA PRO A 282 10.69 6.10 -2.88
C PRO A 282 10.78 5.49 -4.28
N MET A 283 11.46 6.16 -5.21
CA MET A 283 11.75 5.64 -6.55
C MET A 283 12.86 4.58 -6.54
N GLN A 284 13.76 4.66 -5.56
CA GLN A 284 14.86 3.72 -5.36
C GLN A 284 14.63 2.95 -4.06
N ASP A 285 14.97 1.66 -4.05
CA ASP A 285 14.71 0.77 -2.92
C ASP A 285 15.41 1.19 -1.61
N ASP A 286 16.52 1.91 -1.72
CA ASP A 286 17.30 2.45 -0.59
C ASP A 286 16.98 3.92 -0.26
N GLY A 287 16.04 4.54 -0.98
CA GLY A 287 15.60 5.91 -0.76
C GLY A 287 14.57 6.02 0.37
N LYS A 288 14.20 7.28 0.70
CA LYS A 288 13.10 7.61 1.61
C LYS A 288 12.00 8.36 0.89
N SER A 289 10.76 8.07 1.26
CA SER A 289 9.59 8.83 0.85
C SER A 289 9.30 9.97 1.83
N LEU A 290 8.40 10.90 1.45
CA LEU A 290 7.93 11.91 2.40
C LEU A 290 7.23 11.28 3.59
N LEU A 291 6.46 10.20 3.38
CA LEU A 291 5.80 9.47 4.45
C LEU A 291 6.81 8.95 5.48
N ASP A 292 7.94 8.38 5.04
CA ASP A 292 8.98 7.86 5.95
C ASP A 292 9.58 8.97 6.84
N VAL A 293 9.59 10.20 6.34
CA VAL A 293 10.10 11.37 7.09
C VAL A 293 9.13 11.85 8.16
N ILE A 294 7.82 11.87 7.86
CA ILE A 294 6.82 12.45 8.76
C ILE A 294 6.03 11.43 9.59
N ASP A 295 6.15 10.12 9.30
CA ASP A 295 5.46 9.07 10.07
C ASP A 295 6.16 8.81 11.40
N ARG A 296 5.65 9.46 12.45
CA ARG A 296 5.97 9.22 13.86
C ARG A 296 4.76 8.66 14.60
N THR A 297 3.80 8.12 13.85
CA THR A 297 2.61 7.48 14.43
C THR A 297 3.00 6.21 15.19
N VAL A 298 2.32 5.98 16.30
CA VAL A 298 2.57 4.81 17.16
C VAL A 298 1.49 3.75 17.01
N SER A 299 0.31 4.13 16.55
CA SER A 299 -0.78 3.20 16.28
C SER A 299 -0.84 2.80 14.80
N PRO A 300 -1.17 1.53 14.48
CA PRO A 300 -1.39 1.11 13.09
C PRO A 300 -2.50 1.91 12.38
N MET A 301 -3.53 2.29 13.12
CA MET A 301 -4.65 3.09 12.65
C MET A 301 -4.20 4.50 12.24
N GLY A 302 -3.34 5.13 13.05
CA GLY A 302 -2.72 6.42 12.73
C GLY A 302 -1.87 6.35 11.47
N ALA A 303 -1.03 5.31 11.32
CA ALA A 303 -0.21 5.13 10.13
C ALA A 303 -1.05 4.99 8.84
N ARG A 304 -2.14 4.22 8.87
CA ARG A 304 -3.08 4.10 7.74
C ARG A 304 -3.75 5.43 7.42
N MET A 305 -4.19 6.16 8.44
CA MET A 305 -4.81 7.48 8.28
C MET A 305 -3.83 8.52 7.73
N LEU A 306 -2.59 8.54 8.21
CA LEU A 306 -1.55 9.46 7.73
C LEU A 306 -1.25 9.24 6.25
N LYS A 307 -1.10 7.99 5.82
CA LYS A 307 -0.93 7.64 4.41
C LYS A 307 -2.08 8.17 3.54
N ARG A 308 -3.31 8.08 4.04
CA ARG A 308 -4.49 8.63 3.36
C ARG A 308 -4.46 10.16 3.30
N TRP A 309 -4.11 10.84 4.37
CA TRP A 309 -4.01 12.31 4.37
C TRP A 309 -3.00 12.84 3.38
N MET A 310 -1.89 12.11 3.17
CA MET A 310 -0.90 12.46 2.18
C MET A 310 -1.40 12.37 0.74
N ILE A 311 -2.25 11.39 0.46
CA ILE A 311 -2.83 11.18 -0.87
C ILE A 311 -4.02 12.11 -1.12
N PHE A 312 -4.73 12.52 -0.05
CA PHE A 312 -5.89 13.37 -0.08
C PHE A 312 -5.70 14.63 0.80
N PRO A 313 -4.81 15.58 0.41
CA PRO A 313 -4.65 16.84 1.13
C PRO A 313 -5.92 17.67 1.06
N LEU A 314 -6.19 18.46 2.11
CA LEU A 314 -7.42 19.23 2.24
C LEU A 314 -7.42 20.50 1.36
N LYS A 315 -8.63 20.91 0.92
CA LYS A 315 -8.90 22.23 0.29
C LYS A 315 -9.75 23.15 1.17
N ASP A 316 -9.97 22.78 2.39
CA ASP A 316 -10.79 23.53 3.34
C ASP A 316 -9.90 24.20 4.38
N VAL A 317 -9.73 25.52 4.29
CA VAL A 317 -8.90 26.32 5.21
C VAL A 317 -9.26 26.05 6.66
N LYS A 318 -10.56 26.01 6.98
CA LYS A 318 -11.00 25.82 8.37
C LYS A 318 -10.55 24.48 8.94
N LYS A 319 -10.66 23.40 8.15
CA LYS A 319 -10.21 22.06 8.58
C LYS A 319 -8.70 21.96 8.66
N ILE A 320 -7.98 22.67 7.79
CA ILE A 320 -6.52 22.75 7.85
C ILE A 320 -6.10 23.48 9.12
N GLU A 321 -6.71 24.63 9.40
CA GLU A 321 -6.44 25.41 10.63
C GLU A 321 -6.80 24.62 11.89
N GLU A 322 -7.92 23.88 11.93
CA GLU A 322 -8.27 22.98 13.03
C GLU A 322 -7.17 21.96 13.33
N ARG A 323 -6.50 21.40 12.27
CA ARG A 323 -5.36 20.50 12.43
C ARG A 323 -4.12 21.23 12.94
N LEU A 324 -3.79 22.36 12.30
CA LEU A 324 -2.64 23.18 12.69
C LEU A 324 -2.75 23.67 14.15
N ASP A 325 -3.95 24.02 14.61
CA ASP A 325 -4.20 24.43 16.00
C ASP A 325 -3.91 23.31 17.00
N VAL A 326 -4.27 22.06 16.66
CA VAL A 326 -3.96 20.91 17.53
C VAL A 326 -2.47 20.59 17.51
N VAL A 327 -1.83 20.65 16.33
CA VAL A 327 -0.37 20.46 16.21
C VAL A 327 0.38 21.51 17.03
N ASP A 328 -0.04 22.78 16.94
CA ASP A 328 0.55 23.88 17.70
C ASP A 328 0.34 23.69 19.21
N TYR A 329 -0.83 23.21 19.62
CA TYR A 329 -1.11 22.91 21.01
C TYR A 329 -0.20 21.80 21.54
N PHE A 330 -0.06 20.68 20.84
CA PHE A 330 0.86 19.60 21.21
C PHE A 330 2.33 20.04 21.19
N PHE A 331 2.68 20.98 20.32
CA PHE A 331 4.03 21.53 20.26
C PHE A 331 4.34 22.38 21.50
N ARG A 332 3.36 23.16 22.02
CA ARG A 332 3.51 24.04 23.19
C ARG A 332 3.32 23.33 24.53
N GLU A 333 2.54 22.24 24.54
CA GLU A 333 2.19 21.49 25.74
C GLU A 333 2.84 20.09 25.74
N PRO A 334 4.14 19.99 26.06
CA PRO A 334 4.90 18.74 25.98
C PRO A 334 4.39 17.67 26.95
N GLU A 335 3.79 18.04 28.10
CA GLU A 335 3.27 17.10 29.09
C GLU A 335 2.06 16.32 28.52
N LEU A 336 1.10 17.04 27.91
CA LEU A 336 -0.03 16.38 27.26
C LEU A 336 0.44 15.54 26.08
N ARG A 337 1.35 16.07 25.26
CA ARG A 337 1.94 15.34 24.13
C ARG A 337 2.56 14.02 24.56
N GLN A 338 3.37 14.03 25.62
CA GLN A 338 4.01 12.83 26.16
C GLN A 338 2.97 11.85 26.73
N THR A 339 2.00 12.33 27.47
CA THR A 339 0.91 11.49 28.01
C THR A 339 0.16 10.77 26.89
N VAL A 340 -0.25 11.47 25.84
CA VAL A 340 -0.95 10.88 24.69
C VAL A 340 -0.06 9.87 23.99
N ASP A 341 1.22 10.17 23.78
CA ASP A 341 2.17 9.27 23.15
C ASP A 341 2.34 7.95 23.92
N GLU A 342 2.58 8.04 25.22
CA GLU A 342 2.74 6.86 26.07
C GLU A 342 1.49 5.97 26.11
N ARG A 343 0.30 6.59 26.12
CA ARG A 343 -0.96 5.86 26.13
C ARG A 343 -1.23 5.19 24.77
N PHE A 344 -0.92 5.84 23.66
CA PHE A 344 -1.14 5.27 22.33
C PHE A 344 -0.27 4.04 22.05
N HIS A 345 0.91 3.92 22.64
CA HIS A 345 1.71 2.69 22.58
C HIS A 345 1.00 1.45 23.17
N ARG A 346 -0.04 1.65 24.01
CA ARG A 346 -0.81 0.57 24.64
C ARG A 346 -2.15 0.28 23.94
N VAL A 347 -2.54 1.10 22.97
CA VAL A 347 -3.86 1.01 22.35
C VAL A 347 -3.93 -0.13 21.31
N GLY A 348 -2.84 -0.39 20.58
CA GLY A 348 -2.83 -1.41 19.53
C GLY A 348 -3.72 -1.05 18.33
N ASP A 349 -4.23 -2.09 17.63
CA ASP A 349 -5.05 -1.93 16.42
C ASP A 349 -6.53 -2.23 16.72
N LEU A 350 -7.25 -1.23 17.21
CA LEU A 350 -8.66 -1.37 17.57
C LEU A 350 -9.55 -1.70 16.37
N GLU A 351 -9.26 -1.13 15.19
CA GLU A 351 -10.03 -1.39 13.98
C GLU A 351 -10.00 -2.89 13.63
N ARG A 352 -8.82 -3.51 13.63
CA ARG A 352 -8.67 -4.93 13.32
C ARG A 352 -9.14 -5.85 14.43
N ILE A 353 -8.98 -5.47 15.69
CA ILE A 353 -9.51 -6.23 16.82
C ILE A 353 -11.04 -6.29 16.73
N ILE A 354 -11.70 -5.16 16.52
CA ILE A 354 -13.16 -5.11 16.49
C ILE A 354 -13.75 -5.82 15.27
N SER A 355 -13.04 -5.84 14.15
CA SER A 355 -13.43 -6.62 12.98
C SER A 355 -13.40 -8.12 13.28
N ARG A 356 -12.39 -8.60 14.03
CA ARG A 356 -12.34 -10.01 14.47
C ARG A 356 -13.41 -10.34 15.49
N VAL A 357 -13.81 -9.40 16.34
CA VAL A 357 -14.97 -9.54 17.23
C VAL A 357 -16.24 -9.77 16.41
N ALA A 358 -16.46 -8.95 15.38
CA ALA A 358 -17.64 -9.06 14.52
C ALA A 358 -17.77 -10.43 13.83
N VAL A 359 -16.65 -11.01 13.40
CA VAL A 359 -16.63 -12.34 12.76
C VAL A 359 -16.44 -13.49 13.74
N GLY A 360 -16.38 -13.23 15.05
CA GLY A 360 -16.22 -14.26 16.09
C GLY A 360 -14.84 -14.94 16.10
N ARG A 361 -13.80 -14.30 15.56
CA ARG A 361 -12.42 -14.84 15.44
C ARG A 361 -11.41 -14.15 16.34
N VAL A 362 -11.87 -13.32 17.28
CA VAL A 362 -10.99 -12.65 18.24
C VAL A 362 -10.42 -13.65 19.24
N SER A 363 -9.14 -13.55 19.53
CA SER A 363 -8.47 -14.38 20.53
C SER A 363 -8.65 -13.81 21.95
N PRO A 364 -8.51 -14.64 23.00
CA PRO A 364 -8.59 -14.15 24.39
C PRO A 364 -7.56 -13.05 24.71
N ARG A 365 -6.36 -13.12 24.15
CA ARG A 365 -5.33 -12.07 24.32
C ARG A 365 -5.73 -10.74 23.68
N GLU A 366 -6.38 -10.77 22.53
CA GLU A 366 -6.89 -9.56 21.87
C GLU A 366 -8.04 -8.92 22.65
N VAL A 367 -8.88 -9.71 23.28
CA VAL A 367 -9.93 -9.21 24.19
C VAL A 367 -9.31 -8.49 25.38
N VAL A 368 -8.24 -9.04 25.98
CA VAL A 368 -7.48 -8.34 27.04
C VAL A 368 -6.79 -7.09 26.50
N ALA A 369 -6.19 -7.13 25.30
CA ALA A 369 -5.58 -5.98 24.67
C ALA A 369 -6.61 -4.85 24.45
N LEU A 370 -7.83 -5.17 24.02
CA LEU A 370 -8.92 -4.20 23.91
C LEU A 370 -9.25 -3.56 25.27
N ARG A 371 -9.34 -4.34 26.33
CA ARG A 371 -9.55 -3.81 27.70
C ARG A 371 -8.45 -2.82 28.09
N VAL A 372 -7.18 -3.20 27.87
CA VAL A 372 -6.01 -2.35 28.19
C VAL A 372 -6.04 -1.07 27.38
N ALA A 373 -6.42 -1.15 26.10
CA ALA A 373 -6.59 0.01 25.25
C ALA A 373 -7.64 0.97 25.80
N LEU A 374 -8.85 0.46 26.09
CA LEU A 374 -9.95 1.26 26.67
C LEU A 374 -9.57 1.90 28.01
N GLN A 375 -8.82 1.20 28.86
CA GLN A 375 -8.29 1.77 30.11
C GLN A 375 -7.30 2.91 29.86
N SER A 376 -6.42 2.77 28.86
CA SER A 376 -5.42 3.78 28.50
C SER A 376 -6.06 5.05 27.93
N LEU A 377 -7.25 4.95 27.34
CA LEU A 377 -7.97 6.12 26.80
C LEU A 377 -8.52 7.07 27.86
N GLN A 378 -8.60 6.66 29.13
CA GLN A 378 -9.07 7.54 30.20
C GLN A 378 -8.18 8.78 30.31
N ASP A 379 -6.86 8.62 30.43
CA ASP A 379 -5.94 9.73 30.58
C ASP A 379 -5.92 10.63 29.34
N VAL A 380 -6.08 10.04 28.14
CA VAL A 380 -6.18 10.80 26.89
C VAL A 380 -7.45 11.63 26.87
N LYS A 381 -8.58 11.06 27.26
CA LYS A 381 -9.86 11.76 27.36
C LYS A 381 -9.77 12.92 28.34
N ASP A 382 -9.27 12.69 29.53
CA ASP A 382 -9.15 13.70 30.57
C ASP A 382 -8.22 14.84 30.14
N GLY A 383 -7.09 14.53 29.54
CA GLY A 383 -6.17 15.51 28.97
C GLY A 383 -6.79 16.35 27.85
N CYS A 384 -7.56 15.71 26.95
CA CYS A 384 -8.28 16.41 25.88
C CYS A 384 -9.38 17.32 26.44
N LEU A 385 -10.12 16.90 27.47
CA LEU A 385 -11.19 17.71 28.08
C LEU A 385 -10.63 18.93 28.82
N GLN A 386 -9.45 18.81 29.42
CA GLN A 386 -8.79 19.92 30.14
C GLN A 386 -8.07 20.90 29.19
N ALA A 387 -7.84 20.49 27.92
CA ALA A 387 -7.14 21.33 26.96
C ALA A 387 -7.91 22.63 26.66
N GLU A 388 -7.20 23.74 26.48
CA GLU A 388 -7.79 25.01 26.02
C GLU A 388 -8.26 24.93 24.55
N ASN A 389 -7.68 24.03 23.78
CA ASN A 389 -8.00 23.82 22.37
C ASN A 389 -9.41 23.20 22.21
N THR A 390 -10.26 23.86 21.43
CA THR A 390 -11.67 23.47 21.23
C THR A 390 -11.83 22.18 20.46
N VAL A 391 -10.89 21.86 19.56
CA VAL A 391 -10.90 20.62 18.77
C VAL A 391 -10.57 19.45 19.67
N LEU A 392 -9.54 19.57 20.52
CA LEU A 392 -9.18 18.54 21.50
C LEU A 392 -10.33 18.29 22.47
N ARG A 393 -10.98 19.31 23.01
CA ARG A 393 -12.14 19.14 23.89
C ARG A 393 -13.27 18.36 23.21
N ARG A 394 -13.59 18.70 21.96
CA ARG A 394 -14.61 18.00 21.17
C ARG A 394 -14.24 16.53 20.94
N ILE A 395 -12.95 16.23 20.77
CA ILE A 395 -12.46 14.85 20.67
C ILE A 395 -12.64 14.13 22.01
N GLY A 396 -12.25 14.75 23.14
CA GLY A 396 -12.43 14.20 24.46
C GLY A 396 -13.88 13.91 24.81
N GLU A 397 -14.82 14.80 24.44
CA GLU A 397 -16.26 14.59 24.61
C GLU A 397 -16.80 13.38 23.83
N ARG A 398 -16.23 13.09 22.66
CA ARG A 398 -16.68 12.01 21.78
C ARG A 398 -16.03 10.66 22.08
N LEU A 399 -14.88 10.62 22.75
CA LEU A 399 -14.25 9.40 23.19
C LEU A 399 -15.13 8.64 24.16
N ASN A 400 -15.43 7.38 23.83
CA ASN A 400 -16.26 6.49 24.62
C ASN A 400 -15.39 5.41 25.26
N LEU A 401 -15.27 5.41 26.57
CA LEU A 401 -14.45 4.44 27.30
C LEU A 401 -15.04 3.04 27.36
N CYS A 402 -16.25 2.86 26.84
CA CYS A 402 -17.00 1.59 26.86
C CYS A 402 -16.90 0.89 28.23
N GLU A 403 -17.10 1.66 29.33
CA GLU A 403 -16.89 1.22 30.71
C GLU A 403 -17.58 -0.12 31.02
N PRO A 404 -18.86 -0.34 30.65
CA PRO A 404 -19.54 -1.60 30.94
C PRO A 404 -18.81 -2.80 30.28
N LEU A 405 -18.32 -2.63 29.06
CA LEU A 405 -17.57 -3.66 28.36
C LEU A 405 -16.19 -3.88 29.00
N ARG A 406 -15.47 -2.78 29.27
CA ARG A 406 -14.15 -2.81 29.91
C ARG A 406 -14.21 -3.60 31.22
N ASP A 407 -15.18 -3.26 32.08
CA ASP A 407 -15.35 -3.85 33.41
C ASP A 407 -15.80 -5.32 33.33
N ARG A 408 -16.67 -5.64 32.36
CA ARG A 408 -17.06 -7.02 32.07
C ARG A 408 -15.84 -7.87 31.64
N ILE A 409 -15.03 -7.40 30.72
CA ILE A 409 -13.80 -8.12 30.30
C ILE A 409 -12.86 -8.31 31.51
N ALA A 410 -12.70 -7.27 32.34
CA ALA A 410 -11.87 -7.33 33.54
C ALA A 410 -12.37 -8.36 34.55
N HIS A 411 -13.69 -8.52 34.68
CA HIS A 411 -14.30 -9.48 35.57
C HIS A 411 -14.23 -10.93 35.03
N GLU A 412 -14.50 -11.12 33.74
CA GLU A 412 -14.66 -12.44 33.14
C GLU A 412 -13.37 -13.10 32.65
N VAL A 413 -12.40 -12.32 32.10
CA VAL A 413 -11.22 -12.86 31.46
C VAL A 413 -9.97 -12.66 32.32
N LYS A 414 -9.09 -13.67 32.39
CA LYS A 414 -7.80 -13.58 33.07
C LYS A 414 -6.89 -12.54 32.40
N ASP A 415 -5.92 -11.98 33.14
CA ASP A 415 -5.02 -10.96 32.60
C ASP A 415 -4.01 -11.49 31.58
N ASP A 416 -3.59 -12.75 31.71
CA ASP A 416 -2.71 -13.42 30.74
C ASP A 416 -3.37 -14.74 30.27
N PRO A 417 -4.37 -14.66 29.40
CA PRO A 417 -5.02 -15.85 28.87
C PRO A 417 -4.18 -16.49 27.76
N PRO A 418 -4.41 -17.77 27.44
CA PRO A 418 -3.77 -18.41 26.29
C PRO A 418 -4.23 -17.76 24.98
N GLN A 419 -3.42 -17.91 23.92
CA GLN A 419 -3.75 -17.40 22.57
C GLN A 419 -4.98 -18.11 21.97
N LEU A 420 -5.10 -19.42 22.19
CA LEU A 420 -6.14 -20.26 21.60
C LEU A 420 -7.20 -20.64 22.65
N VAL A 421 -8.46 -20.46 22.30
CA VAL A 421 -9.60 -20.84 23.16
C VAL A 421 -9.55 -22.32 23.55
N ALA A 422 -9.14 -23.18 22.61
CA ALA A 422 -9.04 -24.63 22.82
C ALA A 422 -8.04 -25.07 23.92
N LYS A 423 -7.14 -24.18 24.38
CA LYS A 423 -6.21 -24.46 25.47
C LYS A 423 -6.86 -24.36 26.87
N GLY A 424 -8.02 -23.74 26.96
CA GLY A 424 -8.68 -23.46 28.24
C GLY A 424 -7.90 -22.48 29.13
N GLY A 425 -8.40 -22.24 30.33
CA GLY A 425 -7.77 -21.36 31.30
C GLY A 425 -7.99 -19.86 31.03
N ILE A 426 -9.06 -19.50 30.33
CA ILE A 426 -9.43 -18.16 29.91
C ILE A 426 -10.21 -17.39 30.96
N ILE A 427 -11.23 -18.02 31.49
CA ILE A 427 -12.23 -17.41 32.39
C ILE A 427 -11.69 -17.35 33.83
N ARG A 428 -11.94 -16.21 34.50
CA ARG A 428 -11.58 -16.04 35.93
C ARG A 428 -12.38 -16.94 36.82
N GLU A 429 -11.89 -17.15 38.03
CA GLU A 429 -12.64 -17.78 39.12
C GLU A 429 -13.73 -16.82 39.60
N GLY A 430 -14.89 -17.40 40.03
CA GLY A 430 -16.03 -16.62 40.49
C GLY A 430 -17.00 -16.15 39.40
N VAL A 431 -16.69 -16.37 38.10
CA VAL A 431 -17.57 -16.01 36.97
C VAL A 431 -18.71 -17.03 36.80
N SER A 432 -18.43 -18.31 37.01
CA SER A 432 -19.41 -19.38 36.88
C SER A 432 -19.20 -20.43 37.96
N GLU A 433 -20.23 -20.63 38.80
CA GLU A 433 -20.20 -21.66 39.83
C GLU A 433 -19.99 -23.08 39.26
N GLU A 434 -20.62 -23.35 38.10
CA GLU A 434 -20.46 -24.64 37.39
C GLU A 434 -19.00 -24.86 36.97
N LEU A 435 -18.34 -23.82 36.44
CA LEU A 435 -16.95 -23.90 36.00
C LEU A 435 -16.00 -24.12 37.20
N ASP A 436 -16.26 -23.43 38.30
CA ASP A 436 -15.42 -23.50 39.48
C ASP A 436 -15.58 -24.85 40.19
N GLU A 437 -16.79 -25.45 40.15
CA GLU A 437 -17.02 -26.81 40.64
C GLU A 437 -16.27 -27.84 39.78
N LEU A 438 -16.34 -27.75 38.44
CA LEU A 438 -15.62 -28.63 37.53
C LEU A 438 -14.10 -28.53 37.75
N ARG A 439 -13.60 -27.32 37.95
CA ARG A 439 -12.16 -27.08 38.24
C ARG A 439 -11.77 -27.73 39.58
N ARG A 440 -12.62 -27.62 40.61
CA ARG A 440 -12.36 -28.30 41.89
C ARG A 440 -12.32 -29.82 41.73
N ILE A 441 -13.22 -30.40 40.94
CA ILE A 441 -13.22 -31.83 40.64
C ILE A 441 -11.94 -32.25 39.91
N ALA A 442 -11.53 -31.50 38.87
CA ALA A 442 -10.33 -31.80 38.12
C ALA A 442 -9.05 -31.64 38.96
N TYR A 443 -8.99 -30.64 39.85
CA TYR A 443 -7.89 -30.42 40.77
C TYR A 443 -7.82 -31.51 41.88
N SER A 444 -8.95 -31.77 42.52
CA SER A 444 -9.02 -32.84 43.54
C SER A 444 -8.72 -34.23 42.95
N GLY A 445 -9.05 -34.43 41.67
CA GLY A 445 -8.68 -35.65 40.95
C GLY A 445 -7.18 -35.83 40.80
N LYS A 446 -6.44 -34.77 40.54
CA LYS A 446 -4.96 -34.81 40.47
C LYS A 446 -4.31 -35.11 41.84
N ASP A 447 -4.82 -34.50 42.89
CA ASP A 447 -4.37 -34.81 44.27
C ASP A 447 -4.68 -36.27 44.66
N TYR A 448 -5.83 -36.80 44.21
CA TYR A 448 -6.16 -38.17 44.43
C TYR A 448 -5.27 -39.16 43.68
N LEU A 449 -4.86 -38.84 42.46
CA LEU A 449 -3.87 -39.62 41.71
C LEU A 449 -2.52 -39.68 42.44
N LEU A 450 -2.10 -38.59 43.07
CA LEU A 450 -0.91 -38.56 43.88
C LEU A 450 -1.07 -39.47 45.11
N ARG A 451 -2.22 -39.43 45.79
CA ARG A 451 -2.52 -40.33 46.93
C ARG A 451 -2.56 -41.80 46.49
N ILE A 452 -3.15 -42.15 45.35
CA ILE A 452 -3.08 -43.48 44.77
C ILE A 452 -1.59 -43.87 44.55
N GLN A 453 -0.79 -43.01 43.94
CA GLN A 453 0.63 -43.28 43.73
C GLN A 453 1.37 -43.58 45.05
N GLU A 454 1.18 -42.74 46.06
CA GLU A 454 1.81 -42.89 47.38
C GLU A 454 1.30 -44.18 48.10
N ARG A 455 0.03 -44.45 48.10
CA ARG A 455 -0.57 -45.66 48.67
C ARG A 455 -0.03 -46.95 48.01
N GLU A 456 -0.14 -47.00 46.68
CA GLU A 456 0.31 -48.15 45.90
C GLU A 456 1.84 -48.34 46.02
N ALA A 457 2.61 -47.27 46.13
CA ALA A 457 4.04 -47.33 46.35
C ALA A 457 4.39 -47.87 47.74
N ALA A 458 3.58 -47.53 48.78
CA ALA A 458 3.75 -48.04 50.15
C ALA A 458 3.32 -49.53 50.26
N GLU A 459 2.17 -49.90 49.67
CA GLU A 459 1.64 -51.28 49.73
C GLU A 459 2.52 -52.28 48.96
N THR A 460 3.03 -51.88 47.76
CA THR A 460 3.84 -52.74 46.90
C THR A 460 5.34 -52.69 47.26
N GLY A 461 5.77 -51.66 48.01
CA GLY A 461 7.16 -51.41 48.29
C GLY A 461 7.96 -50.99 47.04
N ILE A 462 7.32 -50.42 46.03
CA ILE A 462 7.92 -49.93 44.81
C ILE A 462 8.17 -48.42 44.95
N ALA A 463 9.27 -48.03 45.51
CA ALA A 463 9.60 -46.62 45.79
C ALA A 463 9.74 -45.72 44.49
N SER A 464 9.88 -46.33 43.34
CA SER A 464 10.02 -45.62 42.07
C SER A 464 8.73 -45.62 41.25
N LEU A 465 7.58 -45.96 41.83
CA LEU A 465 6.28 -45.95 41.18
C LEU A 465 5.89 -44.54 40.73
N LYS A 466 5.45 -44.40 39.51
CA LYS A 466 5.00 -43.12 38.96
C LYS A 466 3.67 -43.32 38.25
N ILE A 467 2.77 -42.37 38.43
CA ILE A 467 1.59 -42.26 37.57
C ILE A 467 1.97 -41.36 36.37
N GLY A 468 1.68 -41.85 35.18
CA GLY A 468 1.84 -41.11 33.91
C GLY A 468 0.56 -41.20 33.11
N TYR A 469 0.46 -40.35 32.06
CA TYR A 469 -0.65 -40.33 31.12
C TYR A 469 -0.18 -40.65 29.69
N ASN A 470 -0.98 -41.40 28.97
CA ASN A 470 -0.73 -41.72 27.56
C ASN A 470 -2.05 -41.60 26.77
N ASN A 471 -2.01 -40.94 25.63
CA ASN A 471 -3.20 -40.67 24.79
C ASN A 471 -3.89 -41.94 24.25
N VAL A 472 -3.22 -43.13 24.27
CA VAL A 472 -3.76 -44.37 23.71
C VAL A 472 -4.51 -45.17 24.77
N PHE A 473 -4.03 -45.21 26.01
CA PHE A 473 -4.60 -46.06 27.08
C PHE A 473 -4.77 -45.35 28.43
N GLY A 474 -4.62 -44.02 28.49
CA GLY A 474 -4.91 -43.15 29.62
C GLY A 474 -3.89 -43.13 30.74
N TYR A 475 -4.31 -42.93 31.98
CA TYR A 475 -3.45 -42.95 33.14
C TYR A 475 -2.92 -44.35 33.43
N TYR A 476 -1.64 -44.43 33.75
CA TYR A 476 -0.96 -45.69 34.05
C TYR A 476 0.04 -45.58 35.20
N LEU A 477 0.28 -46.70 35.87
CA LEU A 477 1.35 -46.86 36.82
C LEU A 477 2.58 -47.38 36.09
N GLU A 478 3.69 -46.64 36.16
CA GLU A 478 4.97 -47.05 35.55
C GLU A 478 5.87 -47.71 36.64
N VAL A 479 6.22 -48.95 36.38
CA VAL A 479 7.06 -49.78 37.25
C VAL A 479 8.35 -50.09 36.51
N ARG A 480 9.51 -49.80 37.10
CA ARG A 480 10.81 -50.19 36.56
C ARG A 480 10.96 -51.73 36.58
N ASN A 481 11.62 -52.30 35.58
CA ASN A 481 11.83 -53.75 35.46
C ASN A 481 12.46 -54.41 36.70
N THR A 482 13.22 -53.61 37.49
CA THR A 482 13.80 -54.07 38.77
C THR A 482 12.80 -54.41 39.85
N TYR A 483 11.55 -53.98 39.73
CA TYR A 483 10.47 -54.18 40.71
C TYR A 483 9.32 -54.98 40.12
N LYS A 484 9.47 -55.64 38.98
CA LYS A 484 8.44 -56.39 38.28
C LYS A 484 7.79 -57.49 39.12
N ASP A 485 8.57 -58.17 39.96
CA ASP A 485 8.10 -59.26 40.79
C ASP A 485 7.27 -58.78 42.00
N LYS A 486 7.21 -57.48 42.25
CA LYS A 486 6.38 -56.86 43.31
C LYS A 486 5.04 -56.32 42.81
N VAL A 487 4.73 -56.47 41.54
CA VAL A 487 3.49 -55.98 40.95
C VAL A 487 2.35 -56.89 41.36
N PRO A 488 1.23 -56.34 41.94
CA PRO A 488 0.04 -57.13 42.29
C PRO A 488 -0.59 -57.81 41.06
N ALA A 489 -1.14 -59.00 41.24
CA ALA A 489 -1.74 -59.77 40.15
C ALA A 489 -3.00 -59.11 39.54
N GLU A 490 -3.63 -58.22 40.25
CA GLU A 490 -4.82 -57.44 39.84
C GLU A 490 -4.50 -56.28 38.90
N TRP A 491 -3.21 -55.86 38.80
CA TRP A 491 -2.80 -54.81 37.88
C TRP A 491 -2.72 -55.31 36.44
N VAL A 492 -3.44 -54.70 35.55
CA VAL A 492 -3.49 -55.07 34.13
C VAL A 492 -2.33 -54.41 33.36
N ARG A 493 -1.41 -55.22 32.86
CA ARG A 493 -0.30 -54.74 32.04
C ARG A 493 -0.77 -54.28 30.66
N LYS A 494 -0.44 -53.05 30.26
CA LYS A 494 -0.84 -52.44 28.98
C LYS A 494 0.35 -52.24 28.03
N GLN A 495 1.54 -51.98 28.55
CA GLN A 495 2.72 -51.78 27.70
C GLN A 495 3.99 -52.21 28.40
N THR A 496 4.88 -52.85 27.64
CA THR A 496 6.25 -53.20 28.06
C THR A 496 7.23 -52.28 27.33
N LEU A 497 8.07 -51.59 28.11
CA LEU A 497 9.15 -50.72 27.61
C LEU A 497 10.50 -51.38 27.91
N ALA A 498 11.59 -50.87 27.33
CA ALA A 498 12.95 -51.39 27.53
C ALA A 498 13.36 -51.41 29.03
N GLN A 499 12.93 -50.43 29.82
CA GLN A 499 13.34 -50.27 31.23
C GLN A 499 12.19 -50.27 32.24
N ALA A 500 10.94 -50.34 31.82
CA ALA A 500 9.76 -50.24 32.65
C ALA A 500 8.55 -50.98 32.01
N GLU A 501 7.58 -51.31 32.83
CA GLU A 501 6.27 -51.79 32.40
C GLU A 501 5.19 -50.82 32.88
N ARG A 502 4.09 -50.74 32.12
CA ARG A 502 2.96 -49.86 32.40
C ARG A 502 1.72 -50.66 32.70
N TYR A 503 1.10 -50.33 33.81
CA TYR A 503 -0.05 -51.01 34.33
C TYR A 503 -1.24 -50.10 34.55
N ILE A 504 -2.45 -50.64 34.54
CA ILE A 504 -3.69 -49.95 34.84
C ILE A 504 -4.40 -50.71 35.96
N THR A 505 -4.97 -49.97 36.91
CA THR A 505 -5.90 -50.49 37.92
C THR A 505 -7.33 -50.06 37.61
N GLN A 506 -8.33 -50.79 38.13
CA GLN A 506 -9.73 -50.45 37.95
C GLN A 506 -10.07 -49.07 38.56
N GLU A 507 -9.54 -48.79 39.75
CA GLU A 507 -9.69 -47.50 40.43
C GLU A 507 -9.10 -46.35 39.62
N LEU A 508 -7.92 -46.54 39.03
CA LEU A 508 -7.25 -45.54 38.18
C LEU A 508 -8.12 -45.23 36.95
N LYS A 509 -8.76 -46.23 36.37
CA LYS A 509 -9.63 -46.07 35.21
C LYS A 509 -10.91 -45.29 35.51
N GLU A 510 -11.57 -45.62 36.64
CA GLU A 510 -12.79 -44.91 37.09
C GLU A 510 -12.50 -43.42 37.39
N TYR A 511 -11.34 -43.11 37.94
CA TYR A 511 -10.91 -41.74 38.19
C TYR A 511 -10.51 -41.00 36.91
N GLU A 512 -9.88 -41.68 35.98
CA GLU A 512 -9.59 -41.17 34.67
C GLU A 512 -10.86 -40.67 33.96
N GLU A 513 -11.91 -41.48 33.93
CA GLU A 513 -13.20 -41.11 33.32
C GLU A 513 -13.80 -39.85 33.98
N LYS A 514 -13.64 -39.69 35.30
CA LYS A 514 -14.10 -38.49 36.03
C LYS A 514 -13.25 -37.24 35.69
N ILE A 515 -11.93 -37.38 35.68
CA ILE A 515 -11.02 -36.25 35.40
C ILE A 515 -11.14 -35.79 33.96
N LEU A 516 -11.03 -36.68 32.98
CA LEU A 516 -11.14 -36.37 31.56
C LEU A 516 -12.51 -35.80 31.21
N GLY A 517 -13.59 -36.38 31.80
CA GLY A 517 -14.94 -35.85 31.64
C GLY A 517 -15.10 -34.43 32.24
N ALA A 518 -14.38 -34.09 33.31
CA ALA A 518 -14.39 -32.75 33.88
C ALA A 518 -13.54 -31.78 33.01
N GLU A 519 -12.37 -32.19 32.53
CA GLU A 519 -11.50 -31.38 31.69
C GLU A 519 -12.18 -31.01 30.34
N ASP A 520 -12.83 -31.99 29.67
CA ASP A 520 -13.58 -31.71 28.42
C ASP A 520 -14.76 -30.75 28.65
N LYS A 521 -15.48 -30.92 29.81
CA LYS A 521 -16.56 -29.99 30.19
C LYS A 521 -16.04 -28.59 30.49
N ILE A 522 -14.89 -28.45 31.16
CA ILE A 522 -14.25 -27.18 31.44
C ILE A 522 -13.95 -26.46 30.11
N LEU A 523 -13.31 -27.15 29.17
CA LEU A 523 -12.97 -26.55 27.85
C LEU A 523 -14.23 -26.11 27.11
N SER A 524 -15.26 -26.94 27.09
CA SER A 524 -16.54 -26.62 26.42
C SER A 524 -17.24 -25.42 27.07
N LEU A 525 -17.26 -25.38 28.41
CA LEU A 525 -17.91 -24.31 29.16
C LEU A 525 -17.14 -22.98 29.04
N GLU A 526 -15.81 -23.00 29.14
CA GLU A 526 -14.98 -21.82 28.92
C GLU A 526 -15.14 -21.27 27.51
N ALA A 527 -15.19 -22.14 26.50
CA ALA A 527 -15.44 -21.73 25.12
C ALA A 527 -16.83 -21.09 24.96
N ARG A 528 -17.86 -21.65 25.61
CA ARG A 528 -19.20 -21.05 25.58
C ARG A 528 -19.25 -19.69 26.26
N LEU A 529 -18.71 -19.54 27.45
CA LEU A 529 -18.69 -18.27 28.19
C LEU A 529 -17.88 -17.20 27.41
N PHE A 530 -16.76 -17.58 26.83
CA PHE A 530 -15.97 -16.68 25.99
C PHE A 530 -16.75 -16.21 24.75
N ASN A 531 -17.45 -17.12 24.07
CA ASN A 531 -18.28 -16.76 22.92
C ASN A 531 -19.47 -15.86 23.29
N GLU A 532 -20.08 -16.08 24.49
CA GLU A 532 -21.12 -15.17 25.03
C GLU A 532 -20.58 -13.78 25.28
N LEU A 533 -19.33 -13.64 25.79
CA LEU A 533 -18.66 -12.37 25.93
C LEU A 533 -18.41 -11.73 24.57
N VAL A 534 -17.84 -12.46 23.60
CA VAL A 534 -17.57 -11.97 22.24
C VAL A 534 -18.86 -11.49 21.55
N THR A 535 -19.96 -12.21 21.76
CA THR A 535 -21.28 -11.80 21.24
C THR A 535 -21.75 -10.48 21.86
N ALA A 536 -21.58 -10.30 23.16
CA ALA A 536 -21.93 -9.04 23.82
C ALA A 536 -21.03 -7.87 23.41
N MET A 537 -19.76 -8.14 23.09
CA MET A 537 -18.85 -7.11 22.56
C MET A 537 -19.35 -6.49 21.24
N GLN A 538 -20.16 -7.23 20.47
CA GLN A 538 -20.65 -6.74 19.17
C GLN A 538 -21.53 -5.47 19.29
N GLU A 539 -22.19 -5.25 20.41
CA GLU A 539 -22.98 -4.04 20.66
C GLU A 539 -22.12 -2.78 20.72
N PHE A 540 -20.83 -2.93 21.07
CA PHE A 540 -19.88 -1.82 21.20
C PHE A 540 -19.09 -1.51 19.93
N ILE A 541 -19.28 -2.27 18.84
CA ILE A 541 -18.57 -2.09 17.56
C ILE A 541 -18.59 -0.62 17.08
N PRO A 542 -19.77 0.07 16.99
CA PRO A 542 -19.80 1.43 16.47
C PRO A 542 -19.06 2.43 17.38
N ALA A 543 -19.13 2.25 18.69
CA ALA A 543 -18.43 3.11 19.66
C ALA A 543 -16.91 2.96 19.51
N ILE A 544 -16.42 1.73 19.50
CA ILE A 544 -14.98 1.44 19.37
C ILE A 544 -14.43 1.87 18.02
N GLN A 545 -15.20 1.74 16.93
CA GLN A 545 -14.81 2.27 15.62
C GLN A 545 -14.69 3.80 15.61
N THR A 546 -15.59 4.48 16.33
CA THR A 546 -15.50 5.94 16.50
C THR A 546 -14.24 6.31 17.26
N ASP A 547 -13.94 5.62 18.36
CA ASP A 547 -12.73 5.84 19.13
C ASP A 547 -11.46 5.55 18.31
N ALA A 548 -11.44 4.45 17.57
CA ALA A 548 -10.33 4.11 16.68
C ALA A 548 -10.03 5.23 15.68
N ASN A 549 -11.08 5.82 15.08
CA ASN A 549 -10.94 6.95 14.16
C ASN A 549 -10.42 8.22 14.86
N LEU A 550 -10.93 8.54 16.06
CA LEU A 550 -10.47 9.69 16.85
C LEU A 550 -9.01 9.53 17.29
N ILE A 551 -8.63 8.33 17.69
CA ILE A 551 -7.25 8.00 18.07
C ILE A 551 -6.32 8.12 16.85
N ALA A 552 -6.70 7.56 15.72
CA ALA A 552 -5.93 7.67 14.48
C ALA A 552 -5.72 9.13 14.07
N HIS A 553 -6.75 9.96 14.21
CA HIS A 553 -6.68 11.39 13.94
C HIS A 553 -5.71 12.10 14.89
N LEU A 554 -5.80 11.84 16.20
CA LEU A 554 -4.89 12.42 17.21
C LEU A 554 -3.45 11.94 16.99
N ASP A 555 -3.24 10.67 16.65
CA ASP A 555 -1.92 10.08 16.41
C ASP A 555 -1.23 10.71 15.20
N CYS A 556 -1.98 11.03 14.12
CA CYS A 556 -1.45 11.81 13.01
C CYS A 556 -1.00 13.21 13.43
N LEU A 557 -1.82 13.93 14.21
CA LEU A 557 -1.49 15.28 14.67
C LEU A 557 -0.33 15.28 15.68
N LEU A 558 -0.27 14.26 16.52
CA LEU A 558 0.86 14.00 17.42
C LEU A 558 2.15 13.73 16.63
N SER A 559 2.07 12.92 15.56
CA SER A 559 3.18 12.66 14.63
C SER A 559 3.71 13.95 14.01
N PHE A 560 2.84 14.86 13.60
CA PHE A 560 3.21 16.16 13.05
C PHE A 560 3.90 17.05 14.09
N ALA A 561 3.43 17.07 15.33
CA ALA A 561 4.06 17.84 16.40
C ALA A 561 5.47 17.31 16.74
N LYS A 562 5.66 15.99 16.79
CA LYS A 562 6.97 15.35 16.98
C LYS A 562 7.92 15.69 15.82
N THR A 563 7.46 15.54 14.58
CA THR A 563 8.26 15.89 13.40
C THR A 563 8.66 17.37 13.41
N ALA A 564 7.74 18.26 13.82
CA ALA A 564 8.02 19.69 13.91
C ALA A 564 9.11 20.02 14.93
N GLU A 565 9.11 19.36 16.08
CA GLU A 565 10.15 19.53 17.11
C GLU A 565 11.50 18.96 16.65
N GLU A 566 11.52 17.73 16.13
CA GLU A 566 12.75 17.04 15.69
C GLU A 566 13.42 17.76 14.52
N SER A 567 12.63 18.22 13.53
CA SER A 567 13.12 18.76 12.27
C SER A 567 13.01 20.29 12.17
N ARG A 568 12.63 20.96 13.26
CA ARG A 568 12.48 22.44 13.34
C ARG A 568 11.56 22.97 12.24
N TYR A 569 10.39 22.36 12.11
CA TYR A 569 9.36 22.85 11.23
C TYR A 569 8.54 23.94 11.94
N ILE A 570 7.99 24.84 11.15
CA ILE A 570 7.19 25.97 11.64
C ILE A 570 5.75 25.87 11.21
N ARG A 571 4.85 26.51 11.96
CA ARG A 571 3.45 26.63 11.58
C ARG A 571 3.29 27.49 10.33
N PRO A 572 2.73 26.97 9.21
CA PRO A 572 2.41 27.78 8.04
C PRO A 572 1.13 28.58 8.30
N ILE A 573 0.98 29.69 7.54
CA ILE A 573 -0.30 30.41 7.41
C ILE A 573 -0.96 29.88 6.16
N VAL A 574 -2.16 29.32 6.29
CA VAL A 574 -2.95 28.81 5.16
C VAL A 574 -4.20 29.66 5.00
N ASP A 575 -4.40 30.22 3.81
CA ASP A 575 -5.54 31.08 3.52
C ASP A 575 -6.10 30.84 2.10
N ASP A 576 -7.18 31.52 1.74
CA ASP A 576 -7.81 31.39 0.42
C ASP A 576 -7.21 32.34 -0.64
N SER A 577 -6.03 32.93 -0.37
CA SER A 577 -5.30 33.76 -1.32
C SER A 577 -4.66 32.94 -2.44
N ASP A 578 -4.13 33.64 -3.46
CA ASP A 578 -3.35 33.02 -4.55
C ASP A 578 -1.83 33.10 -4.31
N VAL A 579 -1.40 33.46 -3.08
CA VAL A 579 0.01 33.67 -2.77
C VAL A 579 0.66 32.40 -2.22
N ILE A 580 1.80 32.04 -2.74
CA ILE A 580 2.73 31.08 -2.13
C ILE A 580 4.00 31.88 -1.81
N ASP A 581 4.25 32.14 -0.53
CA ASP A 581 5.45 32.85 -0.05
C ASP A 581 6.15 31.97 1.00
N ILE A 582 7.27 31.40 0.60
CA ILE A 582 8.09 30.49 1.41
C ILE A 582 9.44 31.16 1.61
N LYS A 583 9.83 31.43 2.85
CA LYS A 583 11.16 31.93 3.21
C LYS A 583 12.02 30.82 3.78
N GLN A 584 13.25 30.75 3.28
CA GLN A 584 14.25 29.78 3.69
C GLN A 584 13.68 28.34 3.73
N GLY A 585 12.93 27.97 2.68
CA GLY A 585 12.36 26.64 2.52
C GLY A 585 13.45 25.57 2.37
N ARG A 586 13.25 24.42 3.00
CA ARG A 586 14.14 23.25 2.93
C ARG A 586 13.40 22.07 2.33
N HIS A 587 14.12 21.14 1.73
CA HIS A 587 13.52 19.91 1.19
C HIS A 587 13.39 18.87 2.30
N PRO A 588 12.17 18.46 2.69
CA PRO A 588 11.94 17.63 3.89
C PRO A 588 12.65 16.27 3.84
N VAL A 589 12.78 15.66 2.66
CA VAL A 589 13.43 14.35 2.51
C VAL A 589 14.95 14.52 2.39
N ILE A 590 15.42 15.39 1.48
CA ILE A 590 16.87 15.52 1.21
C ILE A 590 17.61 15.97 2.48
N GLU A 591 17.02 16.86 3.30
CA GLU A 591 17.69 17.31 4.53
C GLU A 591 17.94 16.18 5.54
N THR A 592 17.15 15.09 5.52
CA THR A 592 17.35 13.93 6.41
C THR A 592 18.39 12.94 5.89
N GLU A 593 18.76 13.04 4.60
CA GLU A 593 19.71 12.13 3.94
C GLU A 593 21.12 12.74 3.81
N LEU A 594 21.28 14.00 4.21
CA LEU A 594 22.58 14.66 4.15
C LEU A 594 23.57 14.03 5.14
N PRO A 595 24.87 13.90 4.76
CA PRO A 595 25.91 13.43 5.66
C PRO A 595 26.00 14.30 6.92
N MET A 596 26.47 13.72 8.01
CA MET A 596 26.71 14.46 9.26
C MET A 596 27.61 15.68 9.04
N GLY A 597 27.10 16.86 9.39
CA GLY A 597 27.82 18.13 9.27
C GLY A 597 27.49 18.92 8.00
N GLU A 598 26.80 18.33 7.03
CA GLU A 598 26.26 19.07 5.90
C GLU A 598 24.86 19.61 6.21
N GLN A 599 24.60 20.85 5.75
CA GLN A 599 23.28 21.47 5.89
C GLN A 599 22.65 21.69 4.52
N TYR A 600 21.33 21.51 4.45
CA TYR A 600 20.57 21.86 3.26
C TYR A 600 20.62 23.37 3.03
N VAL A 601 20.84 23.81 1.79
CA VAL A 601 20.85 25.24 1.44
C VAL A 601 19.40 25.70 1.25
N PRO A 602 18.84 26.48 2.19
CA PRO A 602 17.46 26.91 2.10
C PRO A 602 17.24 27.98 1.05
N ASN A 603 16.03 28.00 0.45
CA ASN A 603 15.69 28.91 -0.64
C ASN A 603 14.32 29.59 -0.41
N ASP A 604 14.21 30.81 -0.95
CA ASP A 604 12.98 31.60 -0.94
C ASP A 604 12.21 31.35 -2.23
N ILE A 605 10.90 31.14 -2.11
CA ILE A 605 9.97 31.01 -3.25
C ILE A 605 8.81 31.97 -3.04
N TYR A 606 8.54 32.77 -4.06
CA TYR A 606 7.36 33.64 -4.10
C TYR A 606 6.62 33.43 -5.41
N LEU A 607 5.32 33.12 -5.33
CA LEU A 607 4.42 33.01 -6.48
C LEU A 607 3.09 33.69 -6.15
N ASP A 608 2.55 34.42 -7.10
CA ASP A 608 1.19 34.94 -7.08
C ASP A 608 0.59 34.96 -8.49
N THR A 609 -0.68 35.28 -8.64
CA THR A 609 -1.34 35.34 -9.96
C THR A 609 -1.30 36.73 -10.61
N GLU A 610 -0.77 37.73 -9.92
CA GLU A 610 -0.74 39.12 -10.40
C GLU A 610 0.62 39.60 -10.85
N LYS A 611 1.70 39.35 -10.09
CA LYS A 611 3.04 39.90 -10.31
C LYS A 611 4.06 38.85 -10.70
N GLN A 612 4.00 37.67 -10.15
CA GLN A 612 4.97 36.58 -10.36
C GLN A 612 4.26 35.22 -10.41
N GLN A 613 3.57 35.01 -11.52
CA GLN A 613 2.83 33.78 -11.76
C GLN A 613 3.75 32.61 -12.12
N ILE A 614 4.75 32.88 -12.95
CA ILE A 614 5.68 31.90 -13.50
C ILE A 614 7.11 32.27 -13.15
N MET A 615 7.82 31.35 -12.50
CA MET A 615 9.27 31.44 -12.30
C MET A 615 9.97 30.53 -13.30
N ILE A 616 10.73 31.12 -14.23
CA ILE A 616 11.65 30.38 -15.10
C ILE A 616 12.97 30.26 -14.36
N ILE A 617 13.39 29.00 -14.11
CA ILE A 617 14.58 28.69 -13.32
C ILE A 617 15.63 28.06 -14.23
N THR A 618 16.70 28.80 -14.52
CA THR A 618 17.80 28.31 -15.31
C THR A 618 18.99 27.89 -14.44
N GLY A 619 19.94 27.19 -15.00
CA GLY A 619 21.14 26.76 -14.31
C GLY A 619 21.62 25.38 -14.75
N PRO A 620 22.82 24.96 -14.33
CA PRO A 620 23.37 23.68 -14.74
C PRO A 620 22.64 22.49 -14.13
N ASN A 621 22.78 21.34 -14.77
CA ASN A 621 22.35 20.07 -14.16
C ASN A 621 23.18 19.84 -12.89
N MET A 622 22.61 19.19 -11.87
CA MET A 622 23.17 19.02 -10.51
C MET A 622 23.17 20.29 -9.63
N ALA A 623 22.73 21.45 -10.13
CA ALA A 623 22.60 22.64 -9.28
C ALA A 623 21.45 22.57 -8.26
N GLY A 624 20.55 21.59 -8.38
CA GLY A 624 19.44 21.39 -7.45
C GLY A 624 18.11 21.98 -7.93
N LYS A 625 17.93 22.26 -9.23
CA LYS A 625 16.66 22.77 -9.80
C LYS A 625 15.48 21.85 -9.45
N SER A 626 15.59 20.56 -9.77
CA SER A 626 14.54 19.55 -9.51
C SER A 626 14.21 19.42 -8.02
N ALA A 627 15.23 19.49 -7.17
CA ALA A 627 15.03 19.47 -5.71
C ALA A 627 14.25 20.68 -5.22
N LEU A 628 14.50 21.88 -5.78
CA LEU A 628 13.80 23.12 -5.47
C LEU A 628 12.31 23.04 -5.87
N LEU A 629 12.01 22.49 -7.05
CA LEU A 629 10.64 22.30 -7.51
C LEU A 629 9.90 21.37 -6.58
N ARG A 630 10.47 20.18 -6.31
CA ARG A 630 9.87 19.20 -5.40
C ARG A 630 9.70 19.77 -3.99
N GLN A 631 10.69 20.45 -3.43
CA GLN A 631 10.63 21.16 -2.15
C GLN A 631 9.37 22.03 -2.05
N THR A 632 9.11 22.85 -3.07
CA THR A 632 7.96 23.77 -3.07
C THR A 632 6.64 23.01 -3.02
N ALA A 633 6.48 21.96 -3.85
CA ALA A 633 5.28 21.14 -3.84
C ALA A 633 5.09 20.39 -2.52
N LEU A 634 6.16 19.85 -1.93
CA LEU A 634 6.12 19.14 -0.67
C LEU A 634 5.76 20.07 0.50
N ILE A 635 6.26 21.31 0.54
CA ILE A 635 5.90 22.32 1.54
C ILE A 635 4.40 22.68 1.43
N VAL A 636 3.91 22.90 0.21
CA VAL A 636 2.49 23.19 -0.03
C VAL A 636 1.62 22.01 0.39
N LEU A 637 2.02 20.80 0.07
CA LEU A 637 1.30 19.57 0.46
C LEU A 637 1.26 19.39 1.98
N LEU A 638 2.40 19.54 2.66
CA LEU A 638 2.50 19.47 4.13
C LEU A 638 1.56 20.49 4.78
N ALA A 639 1.55 21.74 4.31
CA ALA A 639 0.64 22.75 4.80
C ALA A 639 -0.84 22.34 4.63
N GLN A 640 -1.22 21.77 3.48
CA GLN A 640 -2.60 21.39 3.20
C GLN A 640 -3.04 20.05 3.83
N ILE A 641 -2.13 19.25 4.36
CA ILE A 641 -2.51 18.14 5.26
C ILE A 641 -2.63 18.59 6.73
N GLY A 642 -2.26 19.83 7.05
CA GLY A 642 -2.26 20.38 8.41
C GLY A 642 -0.99 20.07 9.19
N CYS A 643 0.13 19.85 8.51
CA CYS A 643 1.46 19.65 9.09
C CYS A 643 2.23 20.98 9.12
N PHE A 644 3.12 21.14 10.09
CA PHE A 644 4.14 22.19 10.06
C PHE A 644 5.12 21.94 8.90
N VAL A 645 5.83 23.00 8.47
CA VAL A 645 6.62 22.97 7.24
C VAL A 645 8.08 23.34 7.48
N PRO A 646 9.02 22.77 6.68
CA PRO A 646 10.45 23.06 6.78
C PRO A 646 10.79 24.43 6.13
N ALA A 647 10.54 25.50 6.85
CA ALA A 647 10.79 26.86 6.41
C ALA A 647 11.05 27.79 7.61
N GLU A 648 11.52 29.01 7.38
CA GLU A 648 11.56 30.10 8.39
C GLU A 648 10.20 30.77 8.54
N SER A 649 9.50 30.97 7.41
CA SER A 649 8.10 31.38 7.35
C SER A 649 7.45 30.87 6.08
N ALA A 650 6.16 30.57 6.11
CA ALA A 650 5.42 30.13 4.95
C ALA A 650 3.97 30.64 5.00
N ARG A 651 3.54 31.29 3.92
CA ARG A 651 2.15 31.63 3.64
C ARG A 651 1.72 30.91 2.38
N ILE A 652 0.72 30.06 2.51
CA ILE A 652 0.27 29.16 1.45
C ILE A 652 -1.19 29.45 1.14
N GLY A 653 -1.44 30.16 0.03
CA GLY A 653 -2.76 30.28 -0.56
C GLY A 653 -3.21 28.93 -1.11
N LEU A 654 -4.45 28.54 -0.87
CA LEU A 654 -5.00 27.24 -1.22
C LEU A 654 -4.64 26.81 -2.67
N VAL A 655 -4.22 25.57 -2.79
CA VAL A 655 -3.95 24.89 -4.06
C VAL A 655 -5.02 23.83 -4.27
N ASP A 656 -5.66 23.81 -5.42
CA ASP A 656 -6.69 22.81 -5.76
C ASP A 656 -6.11 21.57 -6.47
N LYS A 657 -4.98 21.75 -7.17
CA LYS A 657 -4.29 20.68 -7.91
C LYS A 657 -2.80 20.94 -7.89
N ILE A 658 -2.03 19.86 -7.69
CA ILE A 658 -0.57 19.90 -7.85
C ILE A 658 -0.22 18.98 -9.02
N PHE A 659 0.49 19.53 -9.98
CA PHE A 659 0.99 18.82 -11.15
C PHE A 659 2.50 18.90 -11.21
N THR A 660 3.13 17.76 -11.45
CA THR A 660 4.57 17.70 -11.63
C THR A 660 4.93 16.95 -12.92
N ARG A 661 5.84 17.51 -13.66
CA ARG A 661 6.60 16.82 -14.70
C ARG A 661 8.08 16.96 -14.35
N VAL A 662 8.57 16.07 -13.50
CA VAL A 662 9.94 16.07 -12.97
C VAL A 662 10.56 14.69 -13.17
N GLY A 663 11.71 14.63 -13.85
CA GLY A 663 12.44 13.39 -14.13
C GLY A 663 11.92 12.64 -15.37
N ALA A 664 12.80 11.86 -16.00
CA ALA A 664 12.43 10.96 -17.10
C ALA A 664 11.96 9.61 -16.51
N SER A 665 10.71 9.25 -16.73
CA SER A 665 10.25 7.90 -16.48
C SER A 665 10.34 7.10 -17.78
N ASP A 666 11.40 6.31 -17.95
CA ASP A 666 11.49 5.38 -19.06
C ASP A 666 10.49 4.23 -18.83
N ASN A 667 9.41 4.25 -19.58
CA ASN A 667 8.46 3.14 -19.57
C ASN A 667 8.77 2.17 -20.73
N ILE A 668 9.91 1.48 -20.60
CA ILE A 668 10.42 0.54 -21.61
C ILE A 668 9.41 -0.59 -21.90
N SER A 669 8.56 -0.91 -20.94
CA SER A 669 7.60 -2.02 -21.05
C SER A 669 6.47 -1.77 -22.05
N LEU A 670 6.15 -0.52 -22.39
CA LEU A 670 5.11 -0.16 -23.35
C LEU A 670 5.65 0.22 -24.73
N GLY A 671 7.00 0.27 -24.93
CA GLY A 671 7.61 0.64 -26.19
C GLY A 671 7.36 2.09 -26.63
N GLU A 672 6.90 2.95 -25.71
CA GLU A 672 6.66 4.38 -25.99
C GLU A 672 7.97 5.16 -25.93
N SER A 673 8.12 6.11 -26.86
CA SER A 673 9.24 7.06 -26.83
C SER A 673 9.17 7.92 -25.56
N THR A 674 10.32 8.16 -24.90
CA THR A 674 10.42 9.05 -23.73
C THR A 674 9.80 10.41 -23.99
N PHE A 675 9.94 10.95 -25.20
CA PHE A 675 9.33 12.20 -25.62
C PHE A 675 7.80 12.10 -25.72
N MET A 676 7.25 10.98 -26.18
CA MET A 676 5.79 10.79 -26.23
C MET A 676 5.19 10.72 -24.83
N VAL A 677 5.84 10.04 -23.88
CA VAL A 677 5.44 10.02 -22.48
C VAL A 677 5.47 11.44 -21.90
N GLU A 678 6.53 12.18 -22.16
CA GLU A 678 6.67 13.57 -21.73
C GLU A 678 5.56 14.47 -22.26
N MET A 679 5.20 14.36 -23.53
CA MET A 679 4.12 15.13 -24.14
C MET A 679 2.74 14.72 -23.63
N THR A 680 2.53 13.44 -23.34
CA THR A 680 1.29 12.93 -22.77
C THR A 680 1.08 13.48 -21.35
N GLU A 681 2.14 13.49 -20.52
CA GLU A 681 2.10 14.10 -19.19
C GLU A 681 1.82 15.60 -19.25
N ALA A 682 2.54 16.33 -20.10
CA ALA A 682 2.32 17.76 -20.30
C ALA A 682 0.89 18.06 -20.80
N SER A 683 0.38 17.28 -21.74
CA SER A 683 -0.98 17.38 -22.23
C SER A 683 -2.02 17.16 -21.13
N ASN A 684 -1.81 16.15 -20.29
CA ASN A 684 -2.69 15.90 -19.13
C ASN A 684 -2.71 17.11 -18.17
N ILE A 685 -1.57 17.70 -17.90
CA ILE A 685 -1.46 18.90 -17.06
C ILE A 685 -2.24 20.06 -17.69
N LEU A 686 -1.96 20.40 -18.94
CA LEU A 686 -2.55 21.55 -19.63
C LEU A 686 -4.07 21.45 -19.80
N ASN A 687 -4.59 20.25 -20.00
CA ASN A 687 -6.04 20.02 -20.11
C ASN A 687 -6.77 20.04 -18.76
N ASN A 688 -6.06 19.88 -17.65
CA ASN A 688 -6.65 19.80 -16.30
C ASN A 688 -6.28 20.97 -15.38
N VAL A 689 -5.40 21.88 -15.81
CA VAL A 689 -4.95 23.02 -14.99
C VAL A 689 -6.09 23.97 -14.64
N SER A 690 -5.99 24.62 -13.48
CA SER A 690 -6.87 25.68 -12.99
C SER A 690 -6.05 26.89 -12.51
N PRO A 691 -6.66 28.06 -12.27
CA PRO A 691 -5.96 29.21 -11.71
C PRO A 691 -5.37 28.97 -10.31
N LYS A 692 -5.96 28.08 -9.53
CA LYS A 692 -5.47 27.69 -8.19
C LYS A 692 -4.48 26.52 -8.21
N SER A 693 -4.10 26.02 -9.38
CA SER A 693 -3.13 24.92 -9.48
C SER A 693 -1.70 25.39 -9.21
N LEU A 694 -0.88 24.48 -8.71
CA LEU A 694 0.58 24.56 -8.69
C LEU A 694 1.15 23.60 -9.73
N VAL A 695 1.93 24.13 -10.68
CA VAL A 695 2.50 23.38 -11.78
C VAL A 695 4.02 23.42 -11.73
N LEU A 696 4.64 22.27 -11.85
CA LEU A 696 6.09 22.10 -11.81
C LEU A 696 6.56 21.40 -13.09
N PHE A 697 7.27 22.12 -13.94
CA PHE A 697 7.92 21.57 -15.13
C PHE A 697 9.44 21.54 -14.96
N ASP A 698 10.03 20.39 -15.20
CA ASP A 698 11.47 20.20 -15.15
C ASP A 698 12.00 19.66 -16.48
N GLU A 699 12.85 20.46 -17.12
CA GLU A 699 13.53 20.14 -18.37
C GLU A 699 12.60 19.67 -19.52
N LEU A 700 11.44 20.29 -19.65
CA LEU A 700 10.46 19.95 -20.69
C LEU A 700 11.00 20.25 -22.11
N GLY A 701 10.77 19.32 -23.05
CA GLY A 701 11.20 19.45 -24.45
C GLY A 701 12.58 18.85 -24.75
N ARG A 702 13.19 18.14 -23.78
CA ARG A 702 14.56 17.59 -23.92
C ARG A 702 14.63 16.35 -24.82
N GLY A 703 13.52 15.64 -25.02
CA GLY A 703 13.45 14.40 -25.80
C GLY A 703 13.39 14.56 -27.32
N THR A 704 13.50 15.79 -27.86
CA THR A 704 13.42 16.11 -29.29
C THR A 704 14.55 17.05 -29.75
N SER A 705 14.47 17.58 -30.98
CA SER A 705 15.44 18.57 -31.46
C SER A 705 15.39 19.85 -30.62
N THR A 706 16.51 20.51 -30.45
CA THR A 706 16.62 21.71 -29.60
C THR A 706 15.59 22.78 -29.96
N TYR A 707 15.40 23.06 -31.23
CA TYR A 707 14.46 24.10 -31.68
C TYR A 707 13.00 23.71 -31.46
N ASP A 708 12.64 22.42 -31.66
CA ASP A 708 11.30 21.93 -31.36
C ASP A 708 11.04 21.98 -29.85
N GLY A 709 12.02 21.55 -29.04
CA GLY A 709 11.92 21.59 -27.59
C GLY A 709 11.73 23.02 -27.05
N ILE A 710 12.51 23.97 -27.50
CA ILE A 710 12.35 25.39 -27.14
C ILE A 710 10.98 25.92 -27.56
N SER A 711 10.54 25.61 -28.79
CA SER A 711 9.26 26.09 -29.31
C SER A 711 8.08 25.57 -28.49
N ILE A 712 8.10 24.29 -28.11
CA ILE A 712 7.07 23.66 -27.27
C ILE A 712 7.10 24.29 -25.87
N ALA A 713 8.26 24.38 -25.24
CA ALA A 713 8.43 24.96 -23.92
C ALA A 713 7.94 26.43 -23.88
N TRP A 714 8.30 27.23 -24.87
CA TRP A 714 7.85 28.62 -25.02
C TRP A 714 6.32 28.70 -25.13
N ALA A 715 5.71 27.93 -26.04
CA ALA A 715 4.27 27.92 -26.25
C ALA A 715 3.48 27.48 -25.00
N ILE A 716 4.01 26.53 -24.23
CA ILE A 716 3.38 26.08 -22.96
C ILE A 716 3.43 27.19 -21.92
N VAL A 717 4.58 27.87 -21.74
CA VAL A 717 4.72 28.96 -20.78
C VAL A 717 3.81 30.14 -21.18
N GLU A 718 3.75 30.48 -22.46
CA GLU A 718 2.86 31.51 -22.99
C GLU A 718 1.37 31.14 -22.75
N TYR A 719 0.97 29.89 -23.05
CA TYR A 719 -0.38 29.42 -22.79
C TYR A 719 -0.76 29.55 -21.32
N LEU A 720 0.09 29.13 -20.40
CA LEU A 720 -0.13 29.26 -18.95
C LEU A 720 -0.24 30.70 -18.49
N HIS A 721 0.51 31.60 -19.12
CA HIS A 721 0.46 33.03 -18.83
C HIS A 721 -0.81 33.70 -19.36
N GLU A 722 -1.16 33.47 -20.64
CA GLU A 722 -2.22 34.22 -21.33
C GLU A 722 -3.62 33.65 -21.12
N HIS A 723 -3.77 32.32 -21.07
CA HIS A 723 -5.08 31.69 -21.03
C HIS A 723 -5.75 31.83 -19.65
N PRO A 724 -6.92 32.53 -19.53
CA PRO A 724 -7.51 32.86 -18.23
C PRO A 724 -7.80 31.66 -17.32
N LYS A 725 -8.17 30.50 -17.91
CA LYS A 725 -8.46 29.27 -17.15
C LYS A 725 -7.21 28.50 -16.74
N ALA A 726 -6.04 28.85 -17.30
CA ALA A 726 -4.78 28.14 -17.08
C ALA A 726 -3.76 28.96 -16.28
N ARG A 727 -4.14 30.11 -15.70
CA ARG A 727 -3.23 31.01 -14.95
C ARG A 727 -2.72 30.40 -13.64
N ALA A 728 -2.12 29.23 -13.74
CA ALA A 728 -1.57 28.50 -12.59
C ALA A 728 -0.26 29.11 -12.11
N ARG A 729 0.00 29.01 -10.81
CA ARG A 729 1.30 29.28 -10.22
C ARG A 729 2.30 28.23 -10.71
N THR A 730 3.36 28.66 -11.38
CA THR A 730 4.22 27.72 -12.12
C THR A 730 5.70 27.94 -11.81
N LEU A 731 6.40 26.84 -11.51
CA LEU A 731 7.86 26.75 -11.52
C LEU A 731 8.29 25.98 -12.76
N PHE A 732 9.09 26.60 -13.60
CA PHE A 732 9.55 26.05 -14.85
C PHE A 732 11.09 25.98 -14.87
N ALA A 733 11.65 24.84 -14.55
CA ALA A 733 13.09 24.62 -14.61
C ALA A 733 13.48 24.18 -16.02
N THR A 734 14.50 24.83 -16.57
CA THR A 734 14.95 24.56 -17.94
C THR A 734 16.45 24.81 -18.11
N HIS A 735 17.00 24.22 -19.14
CA HIS A 735 18.34 24.52 -19.64
C HIS A 735 18.30 25.44 -20.88
N TYR A 736 17.09 25.78 -21.37
CA TYR A 736 16.91 26.69 -22.50
C TYR A 736 17.03 28.15 -22.02
N HIS A 737 18.18 28.78 -22.35
CA HIS A 737 18.43 30.14 -21.94
C HIS A 737 17.57 31.15 -22.71
N GLU A 738 17.07 30.75 -23.87
CA GLU A 738 16.18 31.54 -24.73
C GLU A 738 14.88 31.90 -24.01
N LEU A 739 14.37 31.04 -23.10
CA LEU A 739 13.19 31.34 -22.33
C LEU A 739 13.37 32.56 -21.39
N ASN A 740 14.60 32.96 -21.09
CA ASN A 740 14.85 34.16 -20.29
C ASN A 740 14.32 35.45 -20.98
N GLU A 741 14.20 35.48 -22.32
CA GLU A 741 13.64 36.59 -23.06
C GLU A 741 12.15 36.82 -22.77
N MET A 742 11.43 35.80 -22.27
CA MET A 742 9.99 35.88 -21.96
C MET A 742 9.70 36.92 -20.86
N GLU A 743 10.58 37.14 -19.89
CA GLU A 743 10.39 38.17 -18.86
C GLU A 743 10.24 39.57 -19.44
N LYS A 744 10.86 39.88 -20.60
CA LYS A 744 10.78 41.18 -21.26
C LYS A 744 9.38 41.41 -21.86
N ASN A 745 8.75 40.34 -22.32
CA ASN A 745 7.49 40.41 -23.07
C ASN A 745 6.25 40.11 -22.18
N PHE A 746 6.43 39.39 -21.08
CA PHE A 746 5.33 38.90 -20.22
C PHE A 746 5.50 39.35 -18.77
N THR A 747 4.60 40.17 -18.30
CA THR A 747 4.73 40.90 -17.02
C THR A 747 4.78 40.01 -15.79
N ARG A 748 4.10 38.87 -15.82
CA ARG A 748 3.99 37.91 -14.68
C ARG A 748 5.02 36.78 -14.73
N ILE A 749 5.93 36.79 -15.68
CA ILE A 749 7.06 35.88 -15.79
C ILE A 749 8.27 36.50 -15.15
N LYS A 750 9.00 35.73 -14.34
CA LYS A 750 10.23 36.19 -13.70
C LYS A 750 11.33 35.14 -13.82
N ASN A 751 12.53 35.59 -14.17
CA ASN A 751 13.70 34.76 -14.35
C ASN A 751 14.49 34.62 -13.06
N TYR A 752 14.91 33.39 -12.81
CA TYR A 752 15.78 33.02 -11.70
C TYR A 752 16.85 32.04 -12.19
N ASN A 753 17.94 32.00 -11.46
CA ASN A 753 18.96 30.97 -11.67
C ASN A 753 19.41 30.34 -10.38
N VAL A 754 19.87 29.10 -10.44
CA VAL A 754 20.55 28.47 -9.30
C VAL A 754 22.02 28.80 -9.39
N SER A 755 22.50 29.56 -8.39
CA SER A 755 23.82 30.16 -8.39
C SER A 755 24.92 29.10 -8.35
N VAL A 756 25.96 29.36 -9.18
CA VAL A 756 27.22 28.62 -9.24
C VAL A 756 28.37 29.62 -9.07
N LYS A 757 29.41 29.20 -8.40
CA LYS A 757 30.64 30.00 -8.28
C LYS A 757 31.79 29.25 -8.93
N GLU A 758 32.51 29.93 -9.81
CA GLU A 758 33.73 29.42 -10.39
C GLU A 758 34.92 29.90 -9.57
N VAL A 759 35.73 28.99 -9.06
CA VAL A 759 36.95 29.25 -8.28
C VAL A 759 38.03 28.33 -8.81
N ASP A 760 39.15 28.90 -9.30
CA ASP A 760 40.29 28.13 -9.80
C ASP A 760 39.92 27.06 -10.85
N ASN A 761 39.07 27.40 -11.81
CA ASN A 761 38.57 26.49 -12.86
C ASN A 761 37.76 25.31 -12.29
N LYS A 762 37.27 25.37 -11.02
CA LYS A 762 36.32 24.46 -10.44
C LYS A 762 34.98 25.15 -10.23
N VAL A 763 33.90 24.47 -10.61
CA VAL A 763 32.55 24.94 -10.41
C VAL A 763 32.05 24.45 -9.06
N ILE A 764 31.69 25.39 -8.20
CA ILE A 764 31.06 25.14 -6.90
C ILE A 764 29.58 25.44 -7.01
N PHE A 765 28.74 24.45 -6.83
CA PHE A 765 27.28 24.63 -6.83
C PHE A 765 26.87 25.23 -5.49
N LEU A 766 26.46 26.49 -5.49
CA LEU A 766 26.00 27.19 -4.29
C LEU A 766 24.58 26.74 -3.89
N ARG A 767 23.83 26.12 -4.80
CA ARG A 767 22.45 25.66 -4.62
C ARG A 767 21.49 26.77 -4.13
N LYS A 768 21.85 28.05 -4.31
CA LYS A 768 21.06 29.21 -3.90
C LYS A 768 20.37 29.81 -5.11
N LEU A 769 19.05 30.04 -4.98
CA LEU A 769 18.24 30.70 -5.99
C LEU A 769 18.55 32.20 -6.00
N ALA A 770 18.82 32.75 -7.15
CA ALA A 770 19.08 34.20 -7.38
C ALA A 770 18.20 34.73 -8.50
N ARG A 771 17.86 36.01 -8.43
CA ARG A 771 17.10 36.71 -9.46
C ARG A 771 17.95 36.90 -10.74
N GLY A 772 17.31 36.75 -11.90
CA GLY A 772 17.92 36.83 -13.21
C GLY A 772 18.21 35.48 -13.85
N GLY A 773 18.37 35.46 -15.17
CA GLY A 773 18.71 34.24 -15.91
C GLY A 773 20.21 33.94 -15.87
N SER A 774 20.60 32.68 -16.12
CA SER A 774 21.99 32.28 -16.37
C SER A 774 22.25 32.33 -17.86
N GLU A 775 23.37 32.94 -18.26
CA GLU A 775 23.79 33.03 -19.65
C GLU A 775 24.79 31.94 -20.06
N HIS A 776 25.34 31.17 -19.10
CA HIS A 776 26.38 30.19 -19.34
C HIS A 776 25.92 28.76 -19.13
N SER A 777 26.40 27.89 -20.03
CA SER A 777 26.21 26.44 -19.92
C SER A 777 27.40 25.81 -19.17
N PHE A 778 27.12 24.99 -18.13
CA PHE A 778 28.15 24.34 -17.35
C PHE A 778 28.25 22.82 -17.62
N GLY A 779 27.65 22.32 -18.71
CA GLY A 779 27.62 20.90 -19.02
C GLY A 779 29.01 20.23 -19.11
N ILE A 780 29.98 20.92 -19.69
CA ILE A 780 31.36 20.41 -19.80
C ILE A 780 32.04 20.32 -18.43
N HIS A 781 31.74 21.24 -17.50
CA HIS A 781 32.27 21.21 -16.16
C HIS A 781 31.67 19.99 -15.36
N VAL A 782 30.40 19.73 -15.57
CA VAL A 782 29.77 18.53 -14.99
C VAL A 782 30.39 17.25 -15.54
N ALA A 783 30.67 17.18 -16.84
CA ALA A 783 31.38 16.05 -17.46
C ALA A 783 32.78 15.86 -16.85
N GLN A 784 33.49 16.97 -16.54
CA GLN A 784 34.79 16.93 -15.87
C GLN A 784 34.68 16.37 -14.44
N ILE A 785 33.65 16.80 -13.66
CA ILE A 785 33.37 16.31 -12.30
C ILE A 785 33.03 14.83 -12.33
N ALA A 786 32.30 14.37 -13.34
CA ALA A 786 31.95 12.96 -13.56
C ALA A 786 33.16 12.08 -13.96
N GLY A 787 34.37 12.65 -14.06
CA GLY A 787 35.59 11.89 -14.35
C GLY A 787 35.83 11.62 -15.83
N MET A 788 35.21 12.41 -16.75
CA MET A 788 35.45 12.25 -18.18
C MET A 788 36.93 12.55 -18.52
N PRO A 789 37.56 11.82 -19.47
CA PRO A 789 38.96 12.01 -19.85
C PRO A 789 39.27 13.46 -20.19
N LYS A 790 40.38 13.98 -19.66
CA LYS A 790 40.78 15.38 -19.78
C LYS A 790 40.91 15.86 -21.25
N SER A 791 41.30 14.95 -22.15
CA SER A 791 41.41 15.25 -23.60
C SER A 791 40.04 15.58 -24.22
N ILE A 792 38.99 14.81 -23.84
CA ILE A 792 37.60 15.02 -24.29
C ILE A 792 37.07 16.34 -23.75
N VAL A 793 37.27 16.61 -22.46
CA VAL A 793 36.84 17.87 -21.81
C VAL A 793 37.50 19.07 -22.45
N LYS A 794 38.81 19.00 -22.72
CA LYS A 794 39.56 20.08 -23.41
C LYS A 794 39.03 20.32 -24.83
N ARG A 795 38.77 19.24 -25.57
CA ARG A 795 38.22 19.34 -26.92
C ARG A 795 36.81 19.92 -26.94
N ALA A 796 35.95 19.48 -26.00
CA ALA A 796 34.60 19.99 -25.86
C ALA A 796 34.59 21.52 -25.57
N ASN A 797 35.47 22.01 -24.68
CA ASN A 797 35.62 23.43 -24.41
C ASN A 797 36.05 24.22 -25.66
N THR A 798 36.92 23.65 -26.49
CA THR A 798 37.34 24.29 -27.75
C THR A 798 36.17 24.42 -28.72
N ILE A 799 35.37 23.35 -28.84
CA ILE A 799 34.20 23.31 -29.73
C ILE A 799 33.13 24.30 -29.23
N LEU A 800 32.87 24.33 -27.92
CA LEU A 800 31.89 25.25 -27.32
C LEU A 800 32.24 26.70 -27.63
N LYS A 801 33.51 27.10 -27.43
CA LYS A 801 33.96 28.46 -27.74
C LYS A 801 33.78 28.84 -29.22
N GLN A 802 33.98 27.90 -30.14
CA GLN A 802 33.73 28.11 -31.56
C GLN A 802 32.24 28.31 -31.87
N LEU A 803 31.37 27.47 -31.29
CA LEU A 803 29.92 27.58 -31.47
C LEU A 803 29.34 28.88 -30.87
N GLU A 804 29.83 29.32 -29.71
CA GLU A 804 29.41 30.57 -29.07
C GLU A 804 29.86 31.82 -29.86
N GLN A 805 31.04 31.80 -30.49
CA GLN A 805 31.51 32.86 -31.34
C GLN A 805 30.70 32.96 -32.63
N ASP A 806 30.32 31.85 -33.23
CA ASP A 806 29.51 31.81 -34.44
C ASP A 806 28.06 32.28 -34.20
N SER A 807 27.53 32.13 -32.98
CA SER A 807 26.17 32.57 -32.60
C SER A 807 26.09 34.08 -32.26
N SER A 808 27.19 34.73 -31.91
CA SER A 808 27.24 36.17 -31.57
C SER A 808 27.45 37.10 -32.78
N GLY A 809 27.70 36.55 -33.98
CA GLY A 809 27.85 37.33 -35.23
C GLY A 809 26.53 37.37 -36.01
N VAL A 810 26.01 38.58 -36.21
CA VAL A 810 24.89 38.87 -37.10
C VAL A 810 25.20 38.35 -38.51
N GLY A 811 24.57 37.24 -38.88
CA GLY A 811 24.64 36.75 -40.26
C GLY A 811 24.59 35.22 -40.33
N VAL A 812 23.52 34.75 -40.92
CA VAL A 812 23.29 33.36 -41.28
C VAL A 812 24.47 32.82 -42.08
N GLY A 813 25.40 32.14 -41.39
CA GLY A 813 26.53 31.48 -42.02
C GLY A 813 26.82 30.21 -41.22
N LYS A 814 26.51 29.02 -41.75
CA LYS A 814 26.90 27.71 -41.18
C LYS A 814 28.42 27.69 -41.00
N PRO A 815 28.97 27.17 -39.86
CA PRO A 815 30.40 26.98 -39.70
C PRO A 815 30.90 26.03 -40.80
N SER A 816 31.90 26.46 -41.60
CA SER A 816 32.46 25.61 -42.64
C SER A 816 33.20 24.44 -42.00
N ALA A 817 32.99 23.26 -42.51
CA ALA A 817 33.66 22.01 -42.09
C ALA A 817 35.21 22.14 -42.15
N GLU A 818 35.75 23.11 -42.89
CA GLU A 818 37.18 23.40 -43.01
C GLU A 818 37.79 24.04 -41.75
N ALA A 819 37.06 24.90 -41.02
CA ALA A 819 37.56 25.53 -39.78
C ALA A 819 37.67 24.52 -38.62
N LEU A 820 36.84 23.48 -38.61
CA LEU A 820 36.88 22.40 -37.62
C LEU A 820 38.01 21.38 -37.92
N ASN A 821 38.49 21.27 -39.17
CA ASN A 821 39.51 20.32 -39.58
C ASN A 821 40.96 20.75 -39.31
N GLN A 822 41.22 22.04 -39.12
CA GLN A 822 42.59 22.55 -38.92
C GLN A 822 43.18 22.31 -37.52
N SER A 823 42.46 21.71 -36.57
CA SER A 823 42.96 21.42 -35.24
C SER A 823 43.10 19.91 -34.93
N ARG A 824 43.38 19.14 -35.97
CA ARG A 824 43.57 17.66 -35.78
C ARG A 824 45.04 17.32 -35.60
N ASP A 825 45.43 16.88 -34.40
CA ASP A 825 46.42 15.82 -34.22
C ASP A 825 45.73 14.61 -33.60
N GLY A 826 45.61 13.59 -34.40
CA GLY A 826 45.45 12.16 -34.02
C GLY A 826 44.14 11.70 -33.45
N LEU A 827 43.41 11.00 -34.26
CA LEU A 827 42.36 9.97 -34.06
C LEU A 827 40.96 10.40 -34.56
N GLN A 828 40.67 9.82 -35.71
CA GLN A 828 39.46 9.99 -36.48
C GLN A 828 38.36 9.07 -35.94
N LEU A 829 37.28 9.67 -35.43
CA LEU A 829 35.94 9.06 -35.39
C LEU A 829 34.93 10.05 -35.97
N SER A 830 34.56 9.78 -37.20
CA SER A 830 33.54 10.50 -37.95
C SER A 830 32.17 10.17 -37.41
N PHE A 831 31.47 11.14 -36.81
CA PHE A 831 30.09 11.00 -36.35
C PHE A 831 29.16 12.13 -36.74
N PHE A 832 29.43 12.86 -37.83
CA PHE A 832 28.48 13.79 -38.45
C PHE A 832 28.56 13.70 -39.96
N GLN A 833 27.86 12.73 -40.54
CA GLN A 833 27.37 12.85 -41.92
C GLN A 833 25.87 13.18 -41.84
N LEU A 834 25.57 14.46 -41.74
CA LEU A 834 24.28 15.01 -42.11
C LEU A 834 24.54 16.13 -43.10
N ASP A 835 24.03 15.93 -44.30
CA ASP A 835 24.15 16.74 -45.52
C ASP A 835 25.49 16.61 -46.28
N ASP A 836 25.65 15.46 -46.94
CA ASP A 836 26.53 15.37 -48.09
C ASP A 836 25.94 16.24 -49.24
N PRO A 837 26.64 17.27 -49.70
CA PRO A 837 26.18 18.13 -50.81
C PRO A 837 25.82 17.32 -52.08
N VAL A 838 26.47 16.16 -52.27
CA VAL A 838 26.20 15.21 -53.36
C VAL A 838 24.86 14.56 -53.17
N LEU A 839 24.52 14.13 -51.95
CA LEU A 839 23.20 13.56 -51.63
C LEU A 839 22.09 14.58 -51.72
N SER A 840 22.32 15.83 -51.32
CA SER A 840 21.35 16.94 -51.47
C SER A 840 21.10 17.23 -52.95
N GLN A 841 22.15 17.29 -53.76
CA GLN A 841 22.03 17.49 -55.20
C GLN A 841 21.30 16.35 -55.92
N ILE A 842 21.54 15.11 -55.52
CA ILE A 842 20.84 13.95 -56.03
C ILE A 842 19.35 13.96 -55.63
N ARG A 843 19.04 14.35 -54.40
CA ARG A 843 17.67 14.49 -53.91
C ARG A 843 16.90 15.53 -54.72
N ASP A 844 17.52 16.72 -54.92
CA ASP A 844 16.90 17.82 -55.67
C ASP A 844 16.73 17.47 -57.15
N GLU A 845 17.66 16.77 -57.78
CA GLU A 845 17.53 16.24 -59.13
C GLU A 845 16.40 15.22 -59.26
N ILE A 846 16.25 14.34 -58.27
CA ILE A 846 15.18 13.31 -58.25
C ILE A 846 13.81 13.99 -58.01
N LEU A 847 13.70 14.94 -57.08
CA LEU A 847 12.45 15.62 -56.77
C LEU A 847 11.94 16.49 -57.95
N ASN A 848 12.84 17.06 -58.75
CA ASN A 848 12.48 17.86 -59.93
C ASN A 848 12.21 17.04 -61.21
N LEU A 849 12.25 15.71 -61.12
CA LEU A 849 12.02 14.79 -62.25
C LEU A 849 10.53 14.54 -62.41
N ASP A 850 9.96 14.97 -63.50
CA ASP A 850 8.61 14.63 -63.92
C ASP A 850 8.57 13.23 -64.59
N ILE A 851 8.43 12.20 -63.78
CA ILE A 851 8.52 10.80 -64.21
C ILE A 851 7.43 10.44 -65.24
N ASN A 852 6.31 11.12 -65.26
CA ASN A 852 5.16 10.79 -66.14
C ASN A 852 5.37 11.26 -67.61
N ASN A 853 6.32 12.21 -67.83
CA ASN A 853 6.57 12.79 -69.18
C ASN A 853 7.94 12.36 -69.76
N LEU A 854 8.67 11.45 -69.07
CA LEU A 854 9.96 10.97 -69.56
C LEU A 854 9.83 9.77 -70.49
N THR A 855 10.52 9.84 -71.63
CA THR A 855 10.71 8.63 -72.47
C THR A 855 11.74 7.66 -71.86
N PRO A 856 11.74 6.38 -72.19
CA PRO A 856 12.69 5.40 -71.61
C PRO A 856 14.16 5.77 -71.85
N VAL A 857 14.47 6.46 -72.97
CA VAL A 857 15.84 6.90 -73.27
C VAL A 857 16.21 8.10 -72.39
N GLU A 858 15.31 9.06 -72.17
CA GLU A 858 15.58 10.18 -71.30
C GLU A 858 15.71 9.76 -69.84
N ALA A 859 14.92 8.79 -69.38
CA ALA A 859 15.06 8.19 -68.05
C ALA A 859 16.43 7.55 -67.83
N LEU A 860 16.94 6.80 -68.83
CA LEU A 860 18.28 6.21 -68.81
C LEU A 860 19.40 7.27 -68.76
N ASN A 861 19.24 8.32 -69.51
CA ASN A 861 20.17 9.44 -69.52
C ASN A 861 20.19 10.16 -68.16
N LYS A 862 19.03 10.45 -67.57
CA LYS A 862 18.90 11.06 -66.24
C LYS A 862 19.49 10.18 -65.17
N LEU A 863 19.25 8.85 -65.17
CA LEU A 863 19.91 7.92 -64.28
C LEU A 863 21.41 7.90 -64.40
N ASN A 864 21.94 8.05 -65.67
CA ASN A 864 23.38 8.14 -65.92
C ASN A 864 23.97 9.48 -65.38
N ASP A 865 23.23 10.56 -65.46
CA ASP A 865 23.64 11.84 -64.88
C ASP A 865 23.67 11.83 -63.38
N ILE A 866 22.64 11.26 -62.71
CA ILE A 866 22.64 11.03 -61.28
C ILE A 866 23.82 10.12 -60.87
N LYS A 867 24.15 9.10 -61.65
CA LYS A 867 25.27 8.23 -61.40
C LYS A 867 26.66 8.97 -61.57
N LYS A 868 26.74 9.96 -62.46
CA LYS A 868 27.93 10.81 -62.57
C LYS A 868 28.10 11.70 -61.34
N ILE A 869 27.04 12.29 -60.83
CA ILE A 869 27.04 13.07 -59.59
C ILE A 869 27.60 12.24 -58.42
N VAL A 870 27.14 10.98 -58.26
CA VAL A 870 27.63 10.04 -57.23
C VAL A 870 29.13 9.77 -57.39
N ARG A 871 29.65 9.74 -58.64
CA ARG A 871 31.08 9.42 -58.92
C ARG A 871 32.01 10.61 -58.89
N GLY A 872 31.47 11.83 -58.69
CA GLY A 872 32.30 13.03 -58.59
C GLY A 872 33.01 13.45 -59.90
N LYS A 873 32.46 13.04 -61.04
CA LYS A 873 32.93 13.43 -62.39
C LYS A 873 31.83 14.12 -63.18
#